data_f0b5a3c6bcc6465a513694456d927f7f
#
_entry.id   f0b5a3c6bcc6465a513694456d927f7f
#
_cell.length_a   1.000
_cell.length_b   1.000
_cell.length_c   1.000
_cell.angle_alpha   90.00
_cell.angle_beta   90.00
_cell.angle_gamma   90.00
#
_symmetry.space_group_name_H-M   'P 1'
#
loop_
_entity.id
_entity.type
_entity.pdbx_description
1 polymer ?
#
loop_
_entity_poly.entity_id
_entity_poly.type
_entity_poly.pdbx_seq_one_letter_code
_entity_poly.pdbx_strand_id
1 'polypeptide(L)'
;MRRFALSAVALAAHSLAFAQTTTTPDNAATLSEVRVLGTAEDEARQALGTSIITAEDIARSPVSNDLSEIIRTMPGVNLTGAGSSGAYGNQRQIDLRGMGPENTMILIDGKPVMSREAAQMRRTGERDTRGDTNWVPAEQIERIEVIRGPAAARYGSGAAGGVVNIITKKPQKQLSGSVTVYYQQPEDSQEGGSNRLGFNLSGPIGKDLSFRLYGNIAKTEGDDIGINGLDANGLPLAAGREGNRNRDLNALLRWDLTPDQVLEFEAGFSRQGNIYVGEVPQSTNATNTALIKELAENGAELRRTYRQTASVTHRANLGELGKSRVIFQYENTRNSNCKKNAAGGPEGSCTGPLEFVESEQQNYFLSGELNTPLQLGGLNQMLTSGLEVRHQSLDDPNAIQQNGPSGPITASSQSQAKSLALYLEDNIEISPSFILTPGLRFDHHQDFGNNWSPSLNASYELSSDWTVKGGIARVFKTPNLYQSNANYWYTTMGNGCPTGVTGPCYIQGNPNLDAEISVNKELGVAWNNHQGWEASLTYFRNDYRNKIVADMDAGAVVDQGTYRYFQWNNAGKAVVEGLEGNLNIPLLGSSGSTLKLINNFTWMDKNHSKDTGQPLSVIPKFTINSTLDWHVNQAWSAQFKATVYGRQKPRTQMANGTPVSSVEEIGTHTIFGLGVNYDVSKNLRVGAGINNLLDKQFLRKGKQGSSAGAYTYNQPGRAYYLTATASF
;
A
#
# COMPACT_ATOMS: atom_id res chain seq x y z
N MET A 1 -6.28 -16.78 31.05
CA MET A 1 -6.94 -16.31 29.82
C MET A 1 -7.23 -17.40 28.76
N ARG A 2 -6.73 -18.64 28.88
CA ARG A 2 -6.95 -19.75 27.90
C ARG A 2 -8.37 -20.36 27.85
N ARG A 3 -9.28 -20.01 28.75
CA ARG A 3 -10.65 -20.60 28.84
C ARG A 3 -11.78 -19.72 28.27
N PHE A 4 -11.51 -18.46 27.92
CA PHE A 4 -12.55 -17.52 27.42
C PHE A 4 -12.78 -17.59 25.91
N ALA A 5 -11.80 -18.00 25.11
CA ALA A 5 -11.94 -18.01 23.66
C ALA A 5 -12.84 -19.15 23.13
N LEU A 6 -12.87 -20.30 23.81
CA LEU A 6 -13.69 -21.44 23.40
C LEU A 6 -15.18 -21.26 23.78
N SER A 7 -15.48 -20.50 24.82
CA SER A 7 -16.86 -20.26 25.27
C SER A 7 -17.63 -19.29 24.37
N ALA A 8 -16.94 -18.32 23.73
CA ALA A 8 -17.59 -17.36 22.84
C ALA A 8 -18.03 -18.00 21.50
N VAL A 9 -17.30 -18.99 21.00
CA VAL A 9 -17.65 -19.73 19.78
C VAL A 9 -18.85 -20.66 20.01
N ALA A 10 -18.97 -21.23 21.22
CA ALA A 10 -20.08 -22.10 21.55
C ALA A 10 -21.41 -21.36 21.77
N LEU A 11 -21.38 -20.10 22.27
CA LEU A 11 -22.61 -19.30 22.44
C LEU A 11 -23.16 -18.75 21.12
N ALA A 12 -22.32 -18.45 20.13
CA ALA A 12 -22.76 -17.99 18.82
C ALA A 12 -23.44 -19.11 17.99
N ALA A 13 -23.08 -20.38 18.24
CA ALA A 13 -23.64 -21.51 17.50
C ALA A 13 -25.05 -21.92 17.93
N HIS A 14 -25.49 -21.54 19.14
CA HIS A 14 -26.80 -21.98 19.66
C HIS A 14 -27.98 -21.03 19.38
N SER A 15 -27.74 -19.81 18.90
CA SER A 15 -28.80 -18.82 18.64
C SER A 15 -29.22 -18.69 17.17
N LEU A 16 -28.66 -19.49 16.23
CA LEU A 16 -28.85 -19.32 14.79
C LEU A 16 -29.73 -20.39 14.12
N ALA A 17 -30.55 -21.13 14.89
CA ALA A 17 -31.25 -22.31 14.38
C ALA A 17 -32.64 -22.07 13.75
N PHE A 18 -33.08 -20.84 13.48
CA PHE A 18 -34.39 -20.61 12.85
C PHE A 18 -34.35 -19.52 11.79
N ALA A 19 -34.14 -19.88 10.54
CA ALA A 19 -34.79 -19.32 9.35
C ALA A 19 -34.35 -20.07 8.08
N GLN A 20 -35.16 -20.97 7.58
CA GLN A 20 -34.97 -21.58 6.24
C GLN A 20 -35.88 -20.87 5.26
N THR A 21 -35.34 -20.31 4.19
CA THR A 21 -36.03 -20.13 2.91
C THR A 21 -35.09 -20.57 1.78
N THR A 22 -35.61 -21.52 1.01
CA THR A 22 -34.94 -22.13 -0.15
C THR A 22 -34.99 -21.20 -1.35
N THR A 23 -33.83 -20.89 -1.95
CA THR A 23 -33.75 -20.39 -3.31
C THR A 23 -32.82 -21.27 -4.13
N THR A 24 -33.30 -21.75 -5.25
CA THR A 24 -32.61 -22.51 -6.28
C THR A 24 -31.55 -21.69 -6.96
N PRO A 25 -30.41 -22.27 -7.37
CA PRO A 25 -29.39 -21.53 -8.11
C PRO A 25 -29.85 -21.29 -9.55
N ASP A 26 -29.90 -20.02 -9.94
CA ASP A 26 -30.06 -19.63 -11.33
C ASP A 26 -28.81 -20.01 -12.13
N ASN A 27 -29.01 -20.74 -13.23
CA ASN A 27 -28.02 -20.99 -14.25
C ASN A 27 -27.60 -19.65 -14.87
N ALA A 28 -26.40 -19.21 -14.58
CA ALA A 28 -25.77 -18.11 -15.32
C ALA A 28 -25.53 -18.60 -16.76
N ALA A 29 -26.43 -18.23 -17.66
CA ALA A 29 -26.15 -18.31 -19.09
C ALA A 29 -24.95 -17.40 -19.38
N THR A 30 -23.89 -17.97 -19.95
CA THR A 30 -22.82 -17.22 -20.56
C THR A 30 -23.39 -16.45 -21.73
N LEU A 31 -23.80 -15.21 -21.51
CA LEU A 31 -24.09 -14.27 -22.57
C LEU A 31 -22.78 -14.02 -23.31
N SER A 32 -22.80 -14.13 -24.64
CA SER A 32 -21.71 -13.63 -25.48
C SER A 32 -21.40 -12.21 -25.04
N GLU A 33 -20.11 -11.94 -24.79
CA GLU A 33 -19.61 -10.67 -24.29
C GLU A 33 -20.03 -9.56 -25.26
N VAL A 34 -21.12 -8.88 -24.94
CA VAL A 34 -21.48 -7.64 -25.63
C VAL A 34 -20.48 -6.61 -25.13
N ARG A 35 -19.50 -6.29 -25.97
CA ARG A 35 -18.52 -5.27 -25.69
C ARG A 35 -19.22 -3.91 -25.62
N VAL A 36 -19.50 -3.45 -24.42
CA VAL A 36 -19.96 -2.10 -24.16
C VAL A 36 -18.72 -1.23 -23.99
N LEU A 37 -18.67 -0.12 -24.72
CA LEU A 37 -17.61 0.86 -24.56
C LEU A 37 -17.64 1.37 -23.11
N GLY A 38 -16.61 1.01 -22.34
CA GLY A 38 -16.50 1.29 -20.91
C GLY A 38 -16.07 2.72 -20.63
N THR A 39 -16.26 3.14 -19.38
CA THR A 39 -15.66 4.39 -18.87
C THR A 39 -14.14 4.27 -18.85
N ALA A 40 -13.42 5.38 -18.69
CA ALA A 40 -11.97 5.35 -18.55
C ALA A 40 -11.51 4.50 -17.33
N GLU A 41 -12.33 4.42 -16.27
CA GLU A 41 -12.08 3.54 -15.13
C GLU A 41 -12.22 2.05 -15.51
N ASP A 42 -13.22 1.70 -16.33
CA ASP A 42 -13.42 0.33 -16.82
C ASP A 42 -12.27 -0.10 -17.74
N GLU A 43 -11.79 0.78 -18.63
CA GLU A 43 -10.63 0.51 -19.47
C GLU A 43 -9.33 0.37 -18.65
N ALA A 44 -9.16 1.20 -17.60
CA ALA A 44 -8.02 1.06 -16.70
C ALA A 44 -8.03 -0.29 -15.96
N ARG A 45 -9.19 -0.83 -15.59
CA ARG A 45 -9.34 -2.17 -15.01
C ARG A 45 -8.99 -3.29 -16.01
N GLN A 46 -9.22 -3.07 -17.27
CA GLN A 46 -8.91 -4.02 -18.34
C GLN A 46 -7.48 -3.87 -18.88
N ALA A 47 -6.72 -2.86 -18.46
CA ALA A 47 -5.33 -2.69 -18.86
C ALA A 47 -4.47 -3.90 -18.43
N LEU A 48 -3.48 -4.31 -19.25
CA LEU A 48 -2.59 -5.43 -18.91
C LEU A 48 -1.76 -5.18 -17.65
N GLY A 49 -1.49 -3.91 -17.33
CA GLY A 49 -0.86 -3.50 -16.07
C GLY A 49 -1.79 -3.56 -14.87
N THR A 50 -3.02 -4.06 -14.97
CA THR A 50 -3.96 -4.15 -13.86
C THR A 50 -4.14 -5.58 -13.40
N SER A 51 -4.17 -5.77 -12.08
CA SER A 51 -4.47 -7.04 -11.43
C SER A 51 -5.62 -6.84 -10.45
N ILE A 52 -6.53 -7.80 -10.38
CA ILE A 52 -7.68 -7.78 -9.48
C ILE A 52 -7.55 -8.95 -8.50
N ILE A 53 -7.70 -8.67 -7.21
CA ILE A 53 -7.79 -9.65 -6.13
C ILE A 53 -9.24 -9.63 -5.65
N THR A 54 -9.94 -10.74 -5.74
CA THR A 54 -11.36 -10.82 -5.38
C THR A 54 -11.57 -11.11 -3.89
N ALA A 55 -12.79 -10.90 -3.40
CA ALA A 55 -13.17 -11.29 -2.04
C ALA A 55 -12.94 -12.79 -1.77
N GLU A 56 -13.13 -13.63 -2.78
CA GLU A 56 -12.91 -15.09 -2.67
C GLU A 56 -11.41 -15.40 -2.54
N ASP A 57 -10.53 -14.74 -3.31
CA ASP A 57 -9.08 -14.88 -3.18
C ASP A 57 -8.59 -14.51 -1.76
N ILE A 58 -9.17 -13.42 -1.21
CA ILE A 58 -8.88 -12.97 0.16
C ILE A 58 -9.38 -13.98 1.20
N ALA A 59 -10.59 -14.50 1.03
CA ALA A 59 -11.18 -15.47 1.95
C ALA A 59 -10.41 -16.81 1.99
N ARG A 60 -9.84 -17.21 0.84
CA ARG A 60 -9.00 -18.43 0.74
C ARG A 60 -7.58 -18.23 1.24
N SER A 61 -7.12 -16.99 1.33
CA SER A 61 -5.76 -16.62 1.73
C SER A 61 -5.82 -15.61 2.88
N PRO A 62 -6.37 -15.99 4.04
CA PRO A 62 -6.57 -15.06 5.13
C PRO A 62 -5.25 -14.48 5.62
N VAL A 63 -5.24 -13.17 5.84
CA VAL A 63 -4.12 -12.40 6.37
C VAL A 63 -4.43 -11.91 7.78
N SER A 64 -3.39 -11.60 8.55
CA SER A 64 -3.58 -11.13 9.94
C SER A 64 -4.38 -9.83 10.00
N ASN A 65 -3.85 -8.75 9.53
CA ASN A 65 -4.51 -7.46 9.30
C ASN A 65 -3.71 -6.58 8.33
N ASP A 66 -2.85 -7.19 7.52
CA ASP A 66 -2.00 -6.50 6.55
C ASP A 66 -2.30 -7.00 5.14
N LEU A 67 -3.03 -6.19 4.39
CA LEU A 67 -3.39 -6.50 3.01
C LEU A 67 -2.18 -6.54 2.07
N SER A 68 -1.07 -5.91 2.45
CA SER A 68 0.14 -5.92 1.64
C SER A 68 0.65 -7.36 1.39
N GLU A 69 0.40 -8.28 2.32
CA GLU A 69 0.81 -9.68 2.21
C GLU A 69 0.05 -10.45 1.10
N ILE A 70 -1.18 -10.08 0.78
CA ILE A 70 -1.88 -10.66 -0.37
C ILE A 70 -1.60 -9.86 -1.65
N ILE A 71 -1.52 -8.54 -1.56
CA ILE A 71 -1.27 -7.67 -2.71
C ILE A 71 0.10 -7.96 -3.33
N ARG A 72 1.14 -8.29 -2.54
CA ARG A 72 2.49 -8.62 -3.03
C ARG A 72 2.56 -9.87 -3.91
N THR A 73 1.50 -10.68 -3.97
CA THR A 73 1.44 -11.85 -4.85
C THR A 73 1.12 -11.47 -6.29
N MET A 74 0.72 -10.22 -6.55
CA MET A 74 0.43 -9.71 -7.88
C MET A 74 1.71 -9.34 -8.62
N PRO A 75 1.69 -9.37 -9.98
CA PRO A 75 2.83 -8.94 -10.79
C PRO A 75 3.24 -7.50 -10.46
N GLY A 76 4.53 -7.20 -10.49
CA GLY A 76 5.07 -5.85 -10.26
C GLY A 76 4.99 -5.33 -8.83
N VAL A 77 4.53 -6.12 -7.86
CA VAL A 77 4.38 -5.69 -6.47
C VAL A 77 5.52 -6.21 -5.60
N ASN A 78 6.17 -5.30 -4.91
CA ASN A 78 7.20 -5.58 -3.91
C ASN A 78 6.81 -4.99 -2.57
N LEU A 79 7.45 -5.46 -1.50
CA LEU A 79 7.41 -4.81 -0.19
C LEU A 79 8.81 -4.32 0.15
N THR A 80 8.95 -3.04 0.40
CA THR A 80 10.24 -2.41 0.69
C THR A 80 10.21 -1.61 1.99
N GLY A 81 11.36 -1.51 2.62
CA GLY A 81 11.61 -0.62 3.76
C GLY A 81 12.58 0.49 3.38
N ALA A 82 12.76 1.46 4.25
CA ALA A 82 13.61 2.62 4.01
C ALA A 82 15.10 2.26 4.02
N GLY A 83 15.78 2.54 2.93
CA GLY A 83 17.24 2.50 2.85
C GLY A 83 17.88 1.11 2.92
N SER A 84 19.21 1.08 3.05
CA SER A 84 20.02 -0.14 3.08
C SER A 84 19.97 -0.89 4.42
N SER A 85 19.55 -0.20 5.50
CA SER A 85 19.43 -0.78 6.84
C SER A 85 18.00 -1.23 7.18
N GLY A 86 17.07 -1.13 6.24
CA GLY A 86 15.63 -1.36 6.46
C GLY A 86 14.93 -0.17 7.13
N ALA A 87 13.62 -0.28 7.25
CA ALA A 87 12.79 0.69 7.94
C ALA A 87 12.86 0.49 9.47
N TYR A 88 12.66 1.57 10.21
CA TYR A 88 12.49 1.52 11.66
C TYR A 88 11.34 0.57 12.03
N GLY A 89 11.55 -0.24 13.04
CA GLY A 89 10.57 -1.25 13.46
C GLY A 89 10.38 -2.38 12.45
N ASN A 90 11.31 -2.54 11.52
CA ASN A 90 11.26 -3.58 10.48
C ASN A 90 10.00 -3.49 9.59
N GLN A 91 9.52 -2.28 9.32
CA GLN A 91 8.28 -2.01 8.57
C GLN A 91 8.53 -1.97 7.07
N ARG A 92 7.54 -2.44 6.32
CA ARG A 92 7.57 -2.42 4.85
C ARG A 92 6.27 -1.83 4.30
N GLN A 93 6.36 -1.24 3.12
CA GLN A 93 5.26 -0.65 2.36
C GLN A 93 5.21 -1.24 0.95
N ILE A 94 4.05 -1.14 0.30
CA ILE A 94 3.91 -1.54 -1.10
C ILE A 94 4.75 -0.61 -1.98
N ASP A 95 5.55 -1.23 -2.83
CA ASP A 95 6.38 -0.61 -3.84
C ASP A 95 6.06 -1.23 -5.20
N LEU A 96 5.36 -0.50 -6.05
CA LEU A 96 4.98 -0.96 -7.38
C LEU A 96 6.15 -0.76 -8.35
N ARG A 97 6.54 -1.86 -9.02
CA ARG A 97 7.64 -1.92 -10.00
C ARG A 97 8.99 -1.41 -9.48
N GLY A 98 9.19 -1.32 -8.14
CA GLY A 98 10.44 -0.80 -7.57
C GLY A 98 10.65 0.70 -7.74
N MET A 99 9.58 1.48 -7.91
CA MET A 99 9.62 2.94 -8.02
C MET A 99 9.78 3.63 -6.66
N GLY A 100 9.65 2.87 -5.58
CA GLY A 100 9.59 3.33 -4.19
C GLY A 100 8.17 3.53 -3.68
N PRO A 101 7.91 3.29 -2.39
CA PRO A 101 6.57 3.32 -1.80
C PRO A 101 5.89 4.69 -1.90
N GLU A 102 6.65 5.78 -1.91
CA GLU A 102 6.13 7.15 -2.07
C GLU A 102 5.54 7.41 -3.47
N ASN A 103 5.75 6.51 -4.44
CA ASN A 103 5.18 6.54 -5.78
C ASN A 103 4.00 5.58 -5.97
N THR A 104 3.53 4.96 -4.88
CA THR A 104 2.34 4.10 -4.87
C THR A 104 1.20 4.83 -4.16
N MET A 105 0.13 5.12 -4.90
CA MET A 105 -1.08 5.71 -4.33
C MET A 105 -2.00 4.62 -3.79
N ILE A 106 -2.52 4.82 -2.58
CA ILE A 106 -3.52 3.93 -1.98
C ILE A 106 -4.86 4.65 -1.97
N LEU A 107 -5.90 3.97 -2.45
CA LEU A 107 -7.28 4.45 -2.43
C LEU A 107 -8.17 3.47 -1.66
N ILE A 108 -9.21 3.98 -1.02
CA ILE A 108 -10.34 3.21 -0.47
C ILE A 108 -11.61 3.74 -1.13
N ASP A 109 -12.28 2.90 -1.93
CA ASP A 109 -13.47 3.27 -2.73
C ASP A 109 -13.24 4.50 -3.63
N GLY A 110 -12.03 4.60 -4.23
CA GLY A 110 -11.62 5.74 -5.06
C GLY A 110 -11.25 7.01 -4.30
N LYS A 111 -11.24 6.97 -2.96
CA LYS A 111 -10.87 8.09 -2.08
C LYS A 111 -9.40 7.95 -1.67
N PRO A 112 -8.54 8.97 -1.87
CA PRO A 112 -7.14 8.91 -1.46
C PRO A 112 -6.98 8.72 0.04
N VAL A 113 -6.04 7.85 0.43
CA VAL A 113 -5.61 7.67 1.82
C VAL A 113 -4.31 8.43 2.01
N MET A 114 -4.31 9.38 2.93
CA MET A 114 -3.18 10.31 3.15
C MET A 114 -2.53 10.15 4.53
N SER A 115 -2.91 9.12 5.29
CA SER A 115 -2.48 8.97 6.69
C SER A 115 -0.97 8.86 6.86
N ARG A 116 -0.25 8.30 5.88
CA ARG A 116 1.23 8.25 5.91
C ARG A 116 1.87 9.64 5.83
N GLU A 117 1.17 10.66 5.31
CA GLU A 117 1.68 12.02 5.20
C GLU A 117 1.88 12.68 6.59
N ALA A 118 1.22 12.18 7.64
CA ALA A 118 1.47 12.58 9.02
C ALA A 118 2.81 12.06 9.58
N ALA A 119 3.44 11.07 8.92
CA ALA A 119 4.75 10.56 9.32
C ALA A 119 5.88 11.38 8.69
N GLN A 120 6.92 11.65 9.49
CA GLN A 120 8.04 12.49 9.09
C GLN A 120 8.81 11.91 7.89
N MET A 121 9.16 12.76 6.93
CA MET A 121 10.01 12.39 5.80
C MET A 121 11.47 12.28 6.24
N ARG A 122 12.11 11.17 5.95
CA ARG A 122 13.54 10.96 6.18
C ARG A 122 14.39 11.46 4.99
N ARG A 123 15.69 11.67 5.23
CA ARG A 123 16.64 12.05 4.17
C ARG A 123 16.71 11.06 3.01
N THR A 124 16.32 9.81 3.21
CA THR A 124 16.23 8.78 2.16
C THR A 124 15.08 9.02 1.18
N GLY A 125 14.19 9.98 1.47
CA GLY A 125 12.98 10.23 0.70
C GLY A 125 11.87 9.23 0.96
N GLU A 126 11.91 8.54 2.11
CA GLU A 126 10.91 7.54 2.54
C GLU A 126 10.49 7.82 3.99
N ARG A 127 9.37 7.24 4.43
CA ARG A 127 8.84 7.34 5.79
C ARG A 127 8.90 6.01 6.52
N ASP A 128 9.14 6.06 7.83
CA ASP A 128 9.06 4.89 8.69
C ASP A 128 7.61 4.67 9.13
N THR A 129 6.81 4.05 8.26
CA THR A 129 5.41 3.71 8.52
C THR A 129 5.05 2.39 7.84
N ARG A 130 4.00 1.73 8.31
CA ARG A 130 3.45 0.50 7.70
C ARG A 130 2.72 0.75 6.39
N GLY A 131 2.61 1.99 5.94
CA GLY A 131 1.81 2.38 4.80
C GLY A 131 0.32 2.40 5.10
N ASP A 132 -0.49 2.50 4.05
CA ASP A 132 -1.92 2.81 4.12
C ASP A 132 -2.81 1.59 3.77
N THR A 133 -2.28 0.37 3.79
CA THR A 133 -3.03 -0.85 3.41
C THR A 133 -3.73 -1.55 4.57
N ASN A 134 -3.62 -1.01 5.79
CA ASN A 134 -4.09 -1.67 7.02
C ASN A 134 -5.37 -1.05 7.61
N TRP A 135 -6.03 -0.16 6.87
CA TRP A 135 -7.18 0.60 7.36
C TRP A 135 -8.54 -0.08 7.11
N VAL A 136 -8.56 -1.14 6.28
CA VAL A 136 -9.78 -1.91 5.97
C VAL A 136 -9.55 -3.37 6.34
N PRO A 137 -10.41 -3.97 7.18
CA PRO A 137 -10.35 -5.40 7.46
C PRO A 137 -10.56 -6.24 6.20
N ALA A 138 -9.82 -7.34 6.09
CA ALA A 138 -9.85 -8.19 4.89
C ALA A 138 -11.26 -8.68 4.52
N GLU A 139 -12.11 -8.97 5.51
CA GLU A 139 -13.48 -9.45 5.31
C GLU A 139 -14.42 -8.40 4.70
N GLN A 140 -14.04 -7.12 4.75
CA GLN A 140 -14.85 -6.01 4.22
C GLN A 140 -14.55 -5.69 2.78
N ILE A 141 -13.56 -6.35 2.21
CA ILE A 141 -13.12 -6.08 0.85
C ILE A 141 -13.99 -6.85 -0.15
N GLU A 142 -14.48 -6.15 -1.16
CA GLU A 142 -15.12 -6.73 -2.34
C GLU A 142 -14.04 -7.16 -3.35
N ARG A 143 -13.05 -6.28 -3.60
CA ARG A 143 -11.88 -6.54 -4.43
C ARG A 143 -10.78 -5.50 -4.19
N ILE A 144 -9.58 -5.84 -4.58
CA ILE A 144 -8.45 -4.91 -4.64
C ILE A 144 -8.01 -4.81 -6.09
N GLU A 145 -7.89 -3.58 -6.60
CA GLU A 145 -7.42 -3.27 -7.93
C GLU A 145 -5.99 -2.73 -7.84
N VAL A 146 -5.03 -3.39 -8.47
CA VAL A 146 -3.63 -2.95 -8.53
C VAL A 146 -3.36 -2.47 -9.95
N ILE A 147 -3.37 -1.15 -10.17
CA ILE A 147 -3.26 -0.50 -11.48
C ILE A 147 -1.84 0.04 -11.63
N ARG A 148 -1.13 -0.39 -12.65
CA ARG A 148 0.26 -0.02 -12.95
C ARG A 148 0.35 0.62 -14.33
N GLY A 149 1.48 1.30 -14.60
CA GLY A 149 1.78 1.85 -15.90
C GLY A 149 0.95 3.06 -16.31
N PRO A 150 0.76 3.30 -17.62
CA PRO A 150 0.09 4.48 -18.15
C PRO A 150 -1.35 4.68 -17.68
N ALA A 151 -2.08 3.59 -17.41
CA ALA A 151 -3.44 3.64 -16.89
C ALA A 151 -3.55 4.34 -15.52
N ALA A 152 -2.47 4.40 -14.74
CA ALA A 152 -2.44 5.09 -13.45
C ALA A 152 -2.35 6.62 -13.58
N ALA A 153 -2.06 7.17 -14.76
CA ALA A 153 -1.85 8.61 -14.98
C ALA A 153 -3.06 9.48 -14.62
N ARG A 154 -4.27 8.95 -14.78
CA ARG A 154 -5.54 9.63 -14.42
C ARG A 154 -5.62 9.99 -12.94
N TYR A 155 -4.96 9.26 -12.06
CA TYR A 155 -5.02 9.46 -10.61
C TYR A 155 -4.10 10.58 -10.10
N GLY A 156 -3.27 11.16 -10.99
CA GLY A 156 -2.44 12.33 -10.70
C GLY A 156 -1.23 12.05 -9.82
N SER A 157 -0.94 13.00 -8.92
CA SER A 157 0.26 12.97 -8.09
C SER A 157 0.33 11.74 -7.18
N GLY A 158 1.52 11.12 -7.12
CA GLY A 158 1.78 9.95 -6.27
C GLY A 158 1.49 8.60 -6.92
N ALA A 159 0.94 8.58 -8.16
CA ALA A 159 0.64 7.36 -8.90
C ALA A 159 1.72 6.98 -9.93
N ALA A 160 2.94 7.49 -9.80
CA ALA A 160 4.01 7.23 -10.78
C ALA A 160 4.40 5.74 -10.88
N GLY A 161 4.38 5.00 -9.79
CA GLY A 161 4.53 3.55 -9.75
C GLY A 161 3.22 2.81 -10.03
N GLY A 162 2.10 3.40 -9.61
CA GLY A 162 0.76 2.84 -9.76
C GLY A 162 -0.18 3.18 -8.61
N VAL A 163 -1.32 2.52 -8.63
CA VAL A 163 -2.42 2.71 -7.68
C VAL A 163 -2.85 1.36 -7.11
N VAL A 164 -3.11 1.30 -5.82
CA VAL A 164 -3.83 0.20 -5.17
C VAL A 164 -5.17 0.75 -4.70
N ASN A 165 -6.27 0.32 -5.32
CA ASN A 165 -7.61 0.74 -4.97
C ASN A 165 -8.34 -0.38 -4.25
N ILE A 166 -8.61 -0.20 -2.96
CA ILE A 166 -9.31 -1.15 -2.09
C ILE A 166 -10.80 -0.84 -2.16
N ILE A 167 -11.58 -1.72 -2.79
CA ILE A 167 -13.02 -1.56 -2.92
C ILE A 167 -13.72 -2.35 -1.82
N THR A 168 -14.54 -1.66 -1.03
CA THR A 168 -15.27 -2.26 0.08
C THR A 168 -16.64 -2.79 -0.34
N LYS A 169 -17.12 -3.83 0.36
CA LYS A 169 -18.45 -4.40 0.13
C LYS A 169 -19.53 -3.34 0.33
N LYS A 170 -20.53 -3.33 -0.56
CA LYS A 170 -21.69 -2.41 -0.48
C LYS A 170 -22.75 -2.92 0.48
N PRO A 171 -23.67 -2.04 0.96
CA PRO A 171 -24.83 -2.45 1.72
C PRO A 171 -25.64 -3.53 1.00
N GLN A 172 -26.07 -4.56 1.74
CA GLN A 172 -26.84 -5.68 1.22
C GLN A 172 -28.33 -5.35 1.15
N LYS A 173 -29.06 -6.03 0.24
CA LYS A 173 -30.52 -5.88 0.08
C LYS A 173 -31.32 -6.57 1.20
N GLN A 174 -30.70 -7.47 1.94
CA GLN A 174 -31.28 -8.17 3.10
C GLN A 174 -30.34 -7.97 4.29
N LEU A 175 -30.90 -8.04 5.49
CA LEU A 175 -30.11 -7.99 6.70
C LEU A 175 -29.16 -9.20 6.71
N SER A 176 -27.89 -8.92 6.77
CA SER A 176 -26.81 -9.92 6.77
C SER A 176 -25.69 -9.47 7.67
N GLY A 177 -24.96 -10.40 8.21
CA GLY A 177 -23.83 -10.10 9.06
C GLY A 177 -22.83 -11.25 9.09
N SER A 178 -21.63 -10.94 9.56
CA SER A 178 -20.61 -11.97 9.82
C SER A 178 -19.73 -11.58 10.99
N VAL A 179 -19.19 -12.60 11.65
CA VAL A 179 -18.11 -12.48 12.62
C VAL A 179 -16.99 -13.40 12.18
N THR A 180 -15.78 -12.87 12.13
CA THR A 180 -14.57 -13.59 11.73
C THR A 180 -13.54 -13.56 12.85
N VAL A 181 -13.02 -14.73 13.19
CA VAL A 181 -11.89 -14.91 14.10
C VAL A 181 -10.69 -15.41 13.28
N TYR A 182 -9.54 -14.81 13.50
CA TYR A 182 -8.25 -15.22 12.95
C TYR A 182 -7.24 -15.37 14.09
N TYR A 183 -6.47 -16.46 14.05
CA TYR A 183 -5.39 -16.74 14.98
C TYR A 183 -4.20 -17.27 14.21
N GLN A 184 -2.99 -16.77 14.51
CA GLN A 184 -1.73 -17.26 13.94
C GLN A 184 -0.69 -17.42 15.05
N GLN A 185 -0.02 -18.53 15.03
CA GLN A 185 1.08 -18.87 15.95
C GLN A 185 2.32 -19.24 15.13
N PRO A 186 3.41 -18.47 15.24
CA PRO A 186 4.71 -18.89 14.74
C PRO A 186 5.22 -20.13 15.46
N GLU A 187 6.03 -20.94 14.78
CA GLU A 187 6.73 -22.09 15.37
C GLU A 187 7.89 -21.62 16.26
N ASP A 188 8.62 -20.61 15.81
CA ASP A 188 9.65 -19.96 16.61
C ASP A 188 9.00 -19.10 17.69
N SER A 189 9.33 -19.37 18.95
CA SER A 189 8.82 -18.64 20.11
C SER A 189 9.32 -17.20 20.20
N GLN A 190 10.37 -16.83 19.46
CA GLN A 190 10.88 -15.47 19.37
C GLN A 190 10.09 -14.61 18.37
N GLU A 191 9.26 -15.23 17.53
CA GLU A 191 8.40 -14.50 16.59
C GLU A 191 7.04 -14.17 17.19
N GLY A 192 6.53 -12.98 16.90
CA GLY A 192 5.23 -12.52 17.37
C GLY A 192 4.05 -13.17 16.64
N GLY A 193 3.12 -13.78 17.39
CA GLY A 193 1.86 -14.31 16.89
C GLY A 193 0.81 -13.22 16.64
N SER A 194 -0.31 -13.59 15.99
CA SER A 194 -1.38 -12.64 15.65
C SER A 194 -2.76 -13.18 16.02
N ASN A 195 -3.64 -12.28 16.46
CA ASN A 195 -5.05 -12.57 16.64
C ASN A 195 -5.92 -11.41 16.14
N ARG A 196 -7.12 -11.73 15.64
CA ARG A 196 -8.07 -10.75 15.15
C ARG A 196 -9.50 -11.22 15.35
N LEU A 197 -10.36 -10.29 15.71
CA LEU A 197 -11.82 -10.42 15.73
C LEU A 197 -12.40 -9.31 14.86
N GLY A 198 -13.07 -9.68 13.78
CA GLY A 198 -13.77 -8.78 12.89
C GLY A 198 -15.28 -9.04 12.90
N PHE A 199 -16.07 -8.01 12.66
CA PHE A 199 -17.51 -8.13 12.45
C PHE A 199 -17.98 -7.24 11.32
N ASN A 200 -19.09 -7.63 10.72
CA ASN A 200 -19.82 -6.81 9.75
C ASN A 200 -21.33 -7.03 9.92
N LEU A 201 -22.09 -5.96 9.71
CA LEU A 201 -23.54 -5.95 9.70
C LEU A 201 -24.00 -5.02 8.57
N SER A 202 -24.92 -5.48 7.73
CA SER A 202 -25.38 -4.72 6.57
C SER A 202 -26.81 -5.10 6.23
N GLY A 203 -27.60 -4.11 5.77
CA GLY A 203 -28.97 -4.38 5.35
C GLY A 203 -29.79 -3.12 5.14
N PRO A 204 -31.08 -3.27 4.78
CA PRO A 204 -32.01 -2.16 4.64
C PRO A 204 -32.48 -1.64 6.01
N ILE A 205 -32.68 -0.32 6.12
CA ILE A 205 -33.34 0.35 7.25
C ILE A 205 -34.81 0.67 6.89
N GLY A 206 -35.15 0.55 5.63
CA GLY A 206 -36.48 0.84 5.10
C GLY A 206 -36.49 0.60 3.59
N LYS A 207 -37.33 1.33 2.86
CA LYS A 207 -37.47 1.12 1.42
C LYS A 207 -36.30 1.67 0.62
N ASP A 208 -35.81 2.88 1.01
CA ASP A 208 -34.84 3.64 0.23
C ASP A 208 -33.51 3.87 0.98
N LEU A 209 -33.42 3.34 2.22
CA LEU A 209 -32.24 3.45 3.06
C LEU A 209 -31.64 2.06 3.35
N SER A 210 -30.33 1.98 3.25
CA SER A 210 -29.56 0.80 3.67
C SER A 210 -28.27 1.22 4.38
N PHE A 211 -27.72 0.31 5.17
CA PHE A 211 -26.54 0.59 5.96
C PHE A 211 -25.51 -0.54 5.86
N ARG A 212 -24.29 -0.18 6.17
CA ARG A 212 -23.19 -1.10 6.45
C ARG A 212 -22.42 -0.60 7.67
N LEU A 213 -22.18 -1.49 8.62
CA LEU A 213 -21.35 -1.26 9.79
C LEU A 213 -20.34 -2.38 9.89
N TYR A 214 -19.07 -2.05 10.02
CA TYR A 214 -18.02 -3.05 10.28
C TYR A 214 -16.97 -2.52 11.23
N GLY A 215 -16.28 -3.44 11.88
CA GLY A 215 -15.13 -3.12 12.70
C GLY A 215 -14.26 -4.33 12.95
N ASN A 216 -13.06 -4.06 13.46
CA ASN A 216 -12.16 -5.10 13.90
C ASN A 216 -11.33 -4.67 15.12
N ILE A 217 -10.84 -5.68 15.84
CA ILE A 217 -9.80 -5.57 16.84
C ILE A 217 -8.74 -6.61 16.48
N ALA A 218 -7.52 -6.16 16.22
CA ALA A 218 -6.41 -7.03 15.85
C ALA A 218 -5.18 -6.71 16.72
N LYS A 219 -4.44 -7.74 17.06
CA LYS A 219 -3.14 -7.63 17.73
C LYS A 219 -2.16 -8.60 17.07
N THR A 220 -1.01 -8.07 16.68
CA THR A 220 0.19 -8.86 16.37
C THR A 220 1.21 -8.54 17.45
N GLU A 221 1.77 -9.54 18.10
CA GLU A 221 2.85 -9.35 19.06
C GLU A 221 4.13 -8.94 18.32
N GLY A 222 5.01 -8.22 18.99
CA GLY A 222 6.35 -7.95 18.47
C GLY A 222 7.24 -9.20 18.56
N ASP A 223 8.26 -9.25 17.71
CA ASP A 223 9.30 -10.25 17.83
C ASP A 223 10.11 -10.00 19.13
N ASP A 224 10.73 -11.07 19.67
CA ASP A 224 11.63 -10.96 20.82
C ASP A 224 12.81 -10.02 20.54
N ILE A 225 13.24 -9.27 21.55
CA ILE A 225 14.34 -8.30 21.43
C ILE A 225 15.66 -8.98 20.96
N GLY A 226 15.84 -10.26 21.26
CA GLY A 226 17.02 -11.04 20.91
C GLY A 226 16.99 -11.75 19.58
N ILE A 227 15.88 -11.70 18.83
CA ILE A 227 15.69 -12.51 17.60
C ILE A 227 16.82 -12.35 16.56
N ASN A 228 17.39 -11.17 16.42
CA ASN A 228 18.49 -10.87 15.51
C ASN A 228 19.88 -10.85 16.21
N GLY A 229 19.96 -11.41 17.43
CA GLY A 229 21.14 -11.39 18.27
C GLY A 229 21.27 -10.10 19.10
N LEU A 230 22.04 -10.20 20.18
CA LEU A 230 22.27 -9.09 21.11
C LEU A 230 23.75 -8.68 21.10
N ASP A 231 24.01 -7.39 21.35
CA ASP A 231 25.36 -6.87 21.59
C ASP A 231 25.81 -7.14 23.03
N ALA A 232 27.06 -6.74 23.39
CA ALA A 232 27.62 -6.93 24.72
C ALA A 232 26.83 -6.22 25.85
N ASN A 233 26.01 -5.23 25.51
CA ASN A 233 25.13 -4.52 26.44
C ASN A 233 23.73 -5.16 26.51
N GLY A 234 23.48 -6.22 25.74
CA GLY A 234 22.18 -6.90 25.60
C GLY A 234 21.16 -6.06 24.84
N LEU A 235 21.58 -5.20 23.92
CA LEU A 235 20.74 -4.52 22.95
C LEU A 235 20.74 -5.28 21.62
N PRO A 236 19.65 -5.25 20.85
CA PRO A 236 19.59 -5.95 19.58
C PRO A 236 20.61 -5.42 18.60
N LEU A 237 21.28 -6.33 17.89
CA LEU A 237 22.13 -5.99 16.73
C LEU A 237 21.31 -5.38 15.62
N ALA A 238 20.07 -5.84 15.44
CA ALA A 238 19.01 -5.22 14.66
C ALA A 238 17.65 -5.61 15.28
N ALA A 239 16.70 -4.72 15.32
CA ALA A 239 15.39 -5.06 15.85
C ALA A 239 14.62 -6.01 14.94
N GLY A 240 13.80 -6.88 15.54
CA GLY A 240 12.81 -7.69 14.88
C GLY A 240 11.63 -6.86 14.37
N ARG A 241 10.54 -7.54 14.00
CA ARG A 241 9.30 -6.88 13.55
C ARG A 241 8.56 -6.31 14.75
N GLU A 242 8.22 -5.03 14.69
CA GLU A 242 7.29 -4.42 15.66
C GLU A 242 5.94 -5.14 15.61
N GLY A 243 5.36 -5.33 16.78
CA GLY A 243 3.97 -5.71 16.87
C GLY A 243 3.04 -4.53 16.59
N ASN A 244 1.74 -4.81 16.55
CA ASN A 244 0.74 -3.76 16.38
C ASN A 244 -0.58 -4.12 17.07
N ARG A 245 -1.33 -3.07 17.42
CA ARG A 245 -2.71 -3.15 17.90
C ARG A 245 -3.57 -2.26 17.03
N ASN A 246 -4.53 -2.85 16.33
CA ASN A 246 -5.46 -2.13 15.47
C ASN A 246 -6.87 -2.18 16.07
N ARG A 247 -7.60 -1.07 15.91
CA ARG A 247 -9.02 -0.96 16.23
C ARG A 247 -9.67 -0.10 15.16
N ASP A 248 -10.61 -0.67 14.44
CA ASP A 248 -11.27 -0.02 13.31
C ASP A 248 -12.78 -0.10 13.47
N LEU A 249 -13.47 0.98 13.13
CA LEU A 249 -14.92 1.06 13.05
C LEU A 249 -15.29 1.94 11.86
N ASN A 250 -16.18 1.46 11.00
CA ASN A 250 -16.67 2.20 9.85
C ASN A 250 -18.17 2.00 9.72
N ALA A 251 -18.89 3.07 9.44
CA ALA A 251 -20.31 3.09 9.19
C ALA A 251 -20.60 3.79 7.86
N LEU A 252 -21.45 3.21 7.03
CA LEU A 252 -21.95 3.78 5.79
C LEU A 252 -23.48 3.73 5.79
N LEU A 253 -24.11 4.85 5.48
CA LEU A 253 -25.53 4.99 5.21
C LEU A 253 -25.69 5.31 3.71
N ARG A 254 -26.43 4.47 3.01
CA ARG A 254 -26.78 4.67 1.61
C ARG A 254 -28.27 5.01 1.50
N TRP A 255 -28.53 6.10 0.79
CA TRP A 255 -29.86 6.59 0.49
C TRP A 255 -30.08 6.59 -1.03
N ASP A 256 -30.99 5.74 -1.50
CA ASP A 256 -31.46 5.72 -2.88
C ASP A 256 -32.51 6.83 -3.05
N LEU A 257 -32.07 8.06 -3.41
CA LEU A 257 -32.92 9.26 -3.52
C LEU A 257 -33.99 9.08 -4.58
N THR A 258 -33.59 8.51 -5.72
CA THR A 258 -34.44 8.09 -6.84
C THR A 258 -33.86 6.83 -7.46
N PRO A 259 -34.53 6.15 -8.41
CA PRO A 259 -33.92 5.03 -9.14
C PRO A 259 -32.59 5.38 -9.81
N ASP A 260 -32.39 6.65 -10.16
CA ASP A 260 -31.20 7.13 -10.87
C ASP A 260 -30.19 7.89 -9.99
N GLN A 261 -30.48 8.10 -8.71
CA GLN A 261 -29.63 8.90 -7.82
C GLN A 261 -29.44 8.23 -6.46
N VAL A 262 -28.18 8.15 -6.05
CA VAL A 262 -27.74 7.55 -4.78
C VAL A 262 -26.86 8.52 -4.03
N LEU A 263 -27.10 8.67 -2.74
CA LEU A 263 -26.27 9.41 -1.81
C LEU A 263 -25.74 8.47 -0.73
N GLU A 264 -24.42 8.48 -0.53
CA GLU A 264 -23.75 7.65 0.47
C GLU A 264 -23.04 8.56 1.47
N PHE A 265 -23.31 8.36 2.76
CA PHE A 265 -22.62 9.01 3.88
C PHE A 265 -21.77 7.97 4.58
N GLU A 266 -20.49 8.23 4.71
CA GLU A 266 -19.57 7.29 5.37
C GLU A 266 -18.74 8.01 6.43
N ALA A 267 -18.57 7.34 7.58
CA ALA A 267 -17.70 7.78 8.67
C ALA A 267 -16.86 6.62 9.16
N GLY A 268 -15.58 6.87 9.42
CA GLY A 268 -14.63 5.88 9.89
C GLY A 268 -13.73 6.41 11.01
N PHE A 269 -13.38 5.49 11.92
CA PHE A 269 -12.37 5.70 12.95
C PHE A 269 -11.45 4.49 12.96
N SER A 270 -10.15 4.74 12.93
CA SER A 270 -9.12 3.70 13.01
C SER A 270 -8.00 4.14 13.94
N ARG A 271 -7.46 3.19 14.69
CA ARG A 271 -6.30 3.39 15.55
C ARG A 271 -5.31 2.25 15.33
N GLN A 272 -4.07 2.59 15.05
CA GLN A 272 -2.93 1.68 14.98
C GLN A 272 -1.89 2.07 16.04
N GLY A 273 -1.48 1.11 16.87
CA GLY A 273 -0.41 1.29 17.85
C GLY A 273 0.73 0.33 17.55
N ASN A 274 1.95 0.83 17.45
CA ASN A 274 3.14 0.00 17.21
C ASN A 274 3.74 -0.46 18.53
N ILE A 275 3.86 -1.77 18.72
CA ILE A 275 4.51 -2.39 19.90
C ILE A 275 6.00 -2.43 19.63
N TYR A 276 6.75 -1.73 20.48
CA TYR A 276 8.19 -1.59 20.37
C TYR A 276 8.94 -2.90 20.67
N VAL A 277 10.02 -3.15 19.94
CA VAL A 277 10.85 -4.37 20.03
C VAL A 277 12.35 -4.06 20.12
N GLY A 278 12.70 -2.88 20.62
CA GLY A 278 14.08 -2.54 20.90
C GLY A 278 14.87 -1.96 19.71
N GLU A 279 14.23 -1.34 18.71
CA GLU A 279 14.96 -0.63 17.63
C GLU A 279 15.89 0.43 18.21
N VAL A 280 17.20 0.24 18.07
CA VAL A 280 18.23 1.05 18.73
C VAL A 280 18.58 2.28 17.88
N PRO A 281 18.47 3.51 18.44
CA PRO A 281 19.03 4.70 17.80
C PRO A 281 20.55 4.59 17.64
N GLN A 282 21.14 5.31 16.69
CA GLN A 282 22.59 5.28 16.44
C GLN A 282 23.44 5.69 17.64
N SER A 283 22.91 6.59 18.49
CA SER A 283 23.60 7.08 19.69
C SER A 283 22.89 6.57 20.94
N THR A 284 23.46 5.58 21.60
CA THR A 284 22.97 5.03 22.88
C THR A 284 24.01 5.18 23.98
N ASN A 285 23.56 5.47 25.20
CA ASN A 285 24.34 5.42 26.41
C ASN A 285 23.74 4.43 27.42
N ALA A 286 24.37 4.18 28.56
CA ALA A 286 23.92 3.20 29.54
C ALA A 286 22.48 3.44 30.04
N THR A 287 22.08 4.68 30.22
CA THR A 287 20.71 5.04 30.65
C THR A 287 19.69 4.68 29.58
N ASN A 288 20.00 4.98 28.31
CA ASN A 288 19.12 4.63 27.21
C ASN A 288 19.01 3.12 27.00
N THR A 289 20.09 2.35 27.30
CA THR A 289 20.08 0.88 27.21
C THR A 289 19.03 0.28 28.14
N ALA A 290 18.99 0.69 29.41
CA ALA A 290 18.00 0.19 30.36
C ALA A 290 16.57 0.52 29.92
N LEU A 291 16.33 1.76 29.48
CA LEU A 291 15.02 2.21 28.99
C LEU A 291 14.58 1.42 27.76
N ILE A 292 15.46 1.17 26.79
CA ILE A 292 15.14 0.41 25.57
C ILE A 292 14.67 -1.01 25.92
N LYS A 293 15.37 -1.68 26.84
CA LYS A 293 14.99 -3.02 27.31
C LYS A 293 13.64 -3.01 28.02
N GLU A 294 13.46 -2.11 28.97
CA GLU A 294 12.23 -1.97 29.72
C GLU A 294 11.02 -1.74 28.79
N LEU A 295 11.15 -0.82 27.84
CA LEU A 295 10.07 -0.51 26.89
C LEU A 295 9.74 -1.69 25.97
N ALA A 296 10.75 -2.45 25.53
CA ALA A 296 10.54 -3.63 24.70
C ALA A 296 9.90 -4.78 25.49
N GLU A 297 10.38 -5.08 26.71
CA GLU A 297 9.85 -6.13 27.58
C GLU A 297 8.38 -5.85 27.99
N ASN A 298 8.04 -4.58 28.21
CA ASN A 298 6.68 -4.16 28.55
C ASN A 298 5.75 -4.04 27.33
N GLY A 299 6.23 -4.27 26.12
CA GLY A 299 5.45 -4.12 24.89
C GLY A 299 4.87 -2.70 24.75
N ALA A 300 5.69 -1.69 25.04
CA ALA A 300 5.30 -0.29 25.01
C ALA A 300 4.91 0.15 23.59
N GLU A 301 3.85 0.94 23.46
CA GLU A 301 3.49 1.56 22.20
C GLU A 301 4.17 2.94 22.10
N LEU A 302 5.24 3.02 21.32
CA LEU A 302 5.99 4.26 21.13
C LEU A 302 5.48 5.11 19.97
N ARG A 303 4.56 4.56 19.18
CA ARG A 303 3.92 5.23 18.05
C ARG A 303 2.47 4.80 17.94
N ARG A 304 1.57 5.78 17.80
CA ARG A 304 0.13 5.56 17.67
C ARG A 304 -0.39 6.46 16.57
N THR A 305 -1.06 5.89 15.59
CA THR A 305 -1.72 6.64 14.53
C THR A 305 -3.23 6.52 14.68
N TYR A 306 -3.91 7.64 14.70
CA TYR A 306 -5.37 7.75 14.74
C TYR A 306 -5.81 8.35 13.42
N ARG A 307 -6.75 7.69 12.74
CA ARG A 307 -7.31 8.14 11.48
C ARG A 307 -8.81 8.28 11.62
N GLN A 308 -9.34 9.45 11.28
CA GLN A 308 -10.77 9.76 11.26
C GLN A 308 -11.14 10.20 9.85
N THR A 309 -12.24 9.67 9.32
CA THR A 309 -12.72 10.00 7.99
C THR A 309 -14.20 10.29 8.02
N ALA A 310 -14.62 11.24 7.19
CA ALA A 310 -16.02 11.47 6.86
C ALA A 310 -16.12 11.74 5.36
N SER A 311 -17.08 11.13 4.68
CA SER A 311 -17.26 11.36 3.25
C SER A 311 -18.72 11.33 2.85
N VAL A 312 -19.02 12.07 1.77
CA VAL A 312 -20.30 12.04 1.07
C VAL A 312 -20.03 11.72 -0.38
N THR A 313 -20.70 10.71 -0.91
CA THR A 313 -20.60 10.33 -2.32
C THR A 313 -21.98 10.39 -2.96
N HIS A 314 -22.13 11.21 -4.01
CA HIS A 314 -23.31 11.24 -4.85
C HIS A 314 -23.01 10.54 -6.18
N ARG A 315 -23.91 9.66 -6.61
CA ARG A 315 -23.89 9.02 -7.93
C ARG A 315 -25.22 9.25 -8.61
N ALA A 316 -25.16 9.63 -9.88
CA ALA A 316 -26.37 9.85 -10.66
C ALA A 316 -26.23 9.31 -12.08
N ASN A 317 -27.34 8.79 -12.61
CA ASN A 317 -27.54 8.58 -14.03
C ASN A 317 -28.33 9.77 -14.58
N LEU A 318 -27.69 10.57 -15.42
CA LEU A 318 -28.23 11.82 -15.95
C LEU A 318 -28.82 11.65 -17.37
N GLY A 319 -29.20 10.41 -17.72
CA GLY A 319 -29.72 10.07 -19.04
C GLY A 319 -28.67 10.21 -20.14
N GLU A 320 -28.95 11.01 -21.17
CA GLU A 320 -28.03 11.22 -22.30
C GLU A 320 -26.72 11.91 -21.90
N LEU A 321 -26.72 12.68 -20.82
CA LEU A 321 -25.49 13.29 -20.30
C LEU A 321 -24.55 12.25 -19.67
N GLY A 322 -25.07 11.03 -19.40
CA GLY A 322 -24.26 9.93 -18.88
C GLY A 322 -24.31 9.78 -17.37
N LYS A 323 -23.25 9.23 -16.78
CA LYS A 323 -23.17 8.91 -15.36
C LYS A 323 -22.21 9.82 -14.63
N SER A 324 -22.64 10.37 -13.50
CA SER A 324 -21.80 11.22 -12.66
C SER A 324 -21.50 10.59 -11.31
N ARG A 325 -20.32 10.94 -10.77
CA ARG A 325 -19.88 10.63 -9.41
C ARG A 325 -19.23 11.87 -8.81
N VAL A 326 -19.74 12.30 -7.66
CA VAL A 326 -19.14 13.39 -6.88
C VAL A 326 -18.80 12.87 -5.50
N ILE A 327 -17.57 13.09 -5.05
CA ILE A 327 -17.06 12.66 -3.75
C ILE A 327 -16.55 13.89 -3.01
N PHE A 328 -17.00 14.07 -1.78
CA PHE A 328 -16.34 14.93 -0.80
C PHE A 328 -15.82 14.05 0.34
N GLN A 329 -14.55 14.23 0.73
CA GLN A 329 -13.93 13.52 1.84
C GLN A 329 -13.18 14.50 2.74
N TYR A 330 -13.34 14.31 4.03
CA TYR A 330 -12.47 14.82 5.08
C TYR A 330 -11.71 13.66 5.70
N GLU A 331 -10.40 13.80 5.87
CA GLU A 331 -9.54 12.88 6.59
C GLU A 331 -8.68 13.66 7.57
N ASN A 332 -8.67 13.21 8.83
CA ASN A 332 -7.77 13.69 9.86
C ASN A 332 -6.93 12.54 10.37
N THR A 333 -5.61 12.69 10.31
CA THR A 333 -4.65 11.73 10.86
C THR A 333 -3.80 12.40 11.92
N ARG A 334 -3.83 11.85 13.12
CA ARG A 334 -2.99 12.24 14.24
C ARG A 334 -1.99 11.12 14.50
N ASN A 335 -0.69 11.46 14.43
CA ASN A 335 0.42 10.55 14.66
C ASN A 335 1.13 10.95 15.96
N SER A 336 0.93 10.16 17.03
CA SER A 336 1.49 10.39 18.35
C SER A 336 2.74 9.55 18.54
N ASN A 337 3.89 10.18 18.70
CA ASN A 337 5.19 9.54 18.75
C ASN A 337 5.92 9.87 20.05
N CYS A 338 6.76 8.94 20.54
CA CYS A 338 7.73 9.28 21.55
C CYS A 338 8.64 10.41 21.06
N LYS A 339 8.80 11.42 21.92
CA LYS A 339 9.58 12.62 21.64
C LYS A 339 11.05 12.29 21.47
N LYS A 340 11.63 12.75 20.37
CA LYS A 340 13.05 12.64 20.12
C LYS A 340 13.84 13.64 20.97
N ASN A 341 15.04 13.26 21.36
CA ASN A 341 15.99 14.25 21.91
C ASN A 341 16.73 14.98 20.77
N ALA A 342 17.61 15.92 21.13
CA ALA A 342 18.42 16.71 20.22
C ALA A 342 19.37 15.87 19.33
N ALA A 343 19.59 14.58 19.64
CA ALA A 343 20.41 13.68 18.83
C ALA A 343 19.71 13.23 17.53
N GLY A 344 18.43 13.55 17.35
CA GLY A 344 17.66 13.11 16.19
C GLY A 344 17.31 11.63 16.28
N GLY A 345 16.97 11.02 15.15
CA GLY A 345 16.58 9.62 15.02
C GLY A 345 15.26 9.48 14.26
N PRO A 346 14.81 8.25 13.99
CA PRO A 346 13.51 8.01 13.38
C PRO A 346 12.36 8.37 14.33
N GLU A 347 11.18 8.55 13.77
CA GLU A 347 9.96 8.70 14.56
C GLU A 347 9.74 7.52 15.50
N GLY A 348 9.29 7.81 16.72
CA GLY A 348 9.04 6.79 17.76
C GLY A 348 10.30 6.30 18.48
N SER A 349 11.51 6.81 18.16
CA SER A 349 12.70 6.50 18.96
C SER A 349 12.67 7.28 20.27
N CYS A 350 12.55 6.57 21.40
CA CYS A 350 12.68 7.14 22.74
C CYS A 350 14.13 7.12 23.17
N THR A 351 14.72 8.30 23.40
CA THR A 351 16.12 8.45 23.86
C THR A 351 16.20 9.25 25.17
N GLY A 352 15.08 9.50 25.83
CA GLY A 352 14.92 10.25 27.07
C GLY A 352 13.64 9.85 27.80
N PRO A 353 13.10 10.70 28.67
CA PRO A 353 11.82 10.45 29.34
C PRO A 353 10.71 10.12 28.36
N LEU A 354 9.77 9.26 28.76
CA LEU A 354 8.64 8.84 27.93
C LEU A 354 7.64 10.00 27.79
N GLU A 355 7.93 10.91 26.89
CA GLU A 355 7.06 12.02 26.49
C GLU A 355 6.57 11.78 25.06
N PHE A 356 5.30 12.13 24.80
CA PHE A 356 4.71 12.03 23.48
C PHE A 356 4.50 13.39 22.86
N VAL A 357 4.73 13.48 21.57
CA VAL A 357 4.40 14.61 20.72
C VAL A 357 3.52 14.13 19.58
N GLU A 358 2.69 15.03 19.09
CA GLU A 358 1.72 14.71 18.06
C GLU A 358 1.99 15.53 16.81
N SER A 359 1.94 14.89 15.64
CA SER A 359 1.77 15.54 14.37
C SER A 359 0.35 15.29 13.87
N GLU A 360 -0.27 16.30 13.28
CA GLU A 360 -1.63 16.24 12.76
C GLU A 360 -1.64 16.62 11.28
N GLN A 361 -2.27 15.76 10.48
CA GLN A 361 -2.46 16.00 9.05
C GLN A 361 -3.96 15.97 8.73
N GLN A 362 -4.45 17.04 8.11
CA GLN A 362 -5.82 17.16 7.64
C GLN A 362 -5.84 17.22 6.11
N ASN A 363 -6.80 16.52 5.52
CA ASN A 363 -6.98 16.47 4.08
C ASN A 363 -8.48 16.65 3.74
N TYR A 364 -8.76 17.64 2.91
CA TYR A 364 -10.07 17.86 2.29
C TYR A 364 -9.94 17.56 0.80
N PHE A 365 -10.74 16.64 0.33
CA PHE A 365 -10.75 16.18 -1.05
C PHE A 365 -12.15 16.29 -1.65
N LEU A 366 -12.27 16.98 -2.77
CA LEU A 366 -13.47 17.05 -3.60
C LEU A 366 -13.11 16.51 -4.98
N SER A 367 -13.87 15.55 -5.47
CA SER A 367 -13.74 15.02 -6.83
C SER A 367 -15.09 14.94 -7.49
N GLY A 368 -15.17 15.37 -8.73
CA GLY A 368 -16.33 15.19 -9.59
C GLY A 368 -15.93 14.56 -10.91
N GLU A 369 -16.65 13.54 -11.34
CA GLU A 369 -16.43 12.82 -12.59
C GLU A 369 -17.75 12.64 -13.34
N LEU A 370 -17.74 12.89 -14.64
CA LEU A 370 -18.85 12.65 -15.57
C LEU A 370 -18.37 11.79 -16.73
N ASN A 371 -19.07 10.69 -16.96
CA ASN A 371 -18.83 9.76 -18.06
C ASN A 371 -19.98 9.89 -19.07
N THR A 372 -19.70 10.55 -20.18
CA THR A 372 -20.69 10.91 -21.20
C THR A 372 -20.52 10.04 -22.45
N PRO A 373 -21.52 9.22 -22.82
CA PRO A 373 -21.51 8.53 -24.11
C PRO A 373 -21.69 9.55 -25.24
N LEU A 374 -20.83 9.51 -26.23
CA LEU A 374 -20.85 10.41 -27.37
C LEU A 374 -20.80 9.62 -28.69
N GLN A 375 -21.36 10.22 -29.73
CA GLN A 375 -21.15 9.77 -31.12
C GLN A 375 -20.64 10.96 -31.92
N LEU A 376 -19.33 10.95 -32.20
CA LEU A 376 -18.66 12.05 -32.90
C LEU A 376 -17.88 11.51 -34.09
N GLY A 377 -18.06 12.12 -35.27
CA GLY A 377 -17.40 11.66 -36.50
C GLY A 377 -17.80 10.25 -36.95
N GLY A 378 -18.97 9.75 -36.51
CA GLY A 378 -19.43 8.38 -36.78
C GLY A 378 -18.80 7.31 -35.89
N LEU A 379 -17.99 7.71 -34.91
CA LEU A 379 -17.36 6.80 -33.93
C LEU A 379 -18.09 6.86 -32.60
N ASN A 380 -18.27 5.72 -31.96
CA ASN A 380 -18.74 5.65 -30.59
C ASN A 380 -17.62 6.07 -29.64
N GLN A 381 -17.94 6.90 -28.66
CA GLN A 381 -16.97 7.42 -27.69
C GLN A 381 -17.58 7.41 -26.29
N MET A 382 -16.72 7.24 -25.29
CA MET A 382 -17.06 7.44 -23.89
C MET A 382 -16.10 8.46 -23.29
N LEU A 383 -16.57 9.71 -23.25
CA LEU A 383 -15.79 10.82 -22.69
C LEU A 383 -15.91 10.85 -21.17
N THR A 384 -14.80 10.69 -20.49
CA THR A 384 -14.66 10.93 -19.06
C THR A 384 -14.07 12.31 -18.83
N SER A 385 -14.82 13.17 -18.14
CA SER A 385 -14.35 14.49 -17.68
C SER A 385 -14.36 14.57 -16.16
N GLY A 386 -13.32 15.15 -15.59
CA GLY A 386 -13.21 15.21 -14.14
C GLY A 386 -12.54 16.46 -13.60
N LEU A 387 -12.87 16.75 -12.35
CA LEU A 387 -12.34 17.83 -11.53
C LEU A 387 -11.93 17.28 -10.18
N GLU A 388 -10.76 17.68 -9.67
CA GLU A 388 -10.34 17.41 -8.31
C GLU A 388 -9.85 18.69 -7.63
N VAL A 389 -10.23 18.87 -6.37
CA VAL A 389 -9.71 19.92 -5.49
C VAL A 389 -9.21 19.26 -4.21
N ARG A 390 -8.01 19.62 -3.79
CA ARG A 390 -7.44 19.14 -2.54
C ARG A 390 -6.88 20.28 -1.72
N HIS A 391 -7.13 20.23 -0.42
CA HIS A 391 -6.47 21.07 0.56
C HIS A 391 -5.88 20.17 1.64
N GLN A 392 -4.57 20.29 1.85
CA GLN A 392 -3.82 19.54 2.84
C GLN A 392 -3.21 20.51 3.84
N SER A 393 -3.21 20.14 5.12
CA SER A 393 -2.46 20.83 6.16
C SER A 393 -1.75 19.83 7.06
N LEU A 394 -0.56 20.19 7.50
CA LEU A 394 0.27 19.42 8.42
C LEU A 394 0.70 20.36 9.54
N ASP A 395 0.51 19.90 10.78
CA ASP A 395 1.09 20.52 11.98
C ASP A 395 2.02 19.50 12.64
N ASP A 396 3.34 19.73 12.60
CA ASP A 396 4.33 18.84 13.22
C ASP A 396 5.27 19.63 14.15
N PRO A 397 4.94 19.74 15.43
CA PRO A 397 5.80 20.39 16.43
C PRO A 397 7.18 19.74 16.57
N ASN A 398 7.35 18.47 16.19
CA ASN A 398 8.66 17.80 16.18
C ASN A 398 9.63 18.35 15.12
N ALA A 399 9.08 18.88 14.04
CA ALA A 399 9.89 19.45 12.96
C ALA A 399 10.61 20.74 13.36
N ILE A 400 10.11 21.43 14.39
CA ILE A 400 10.70 22.70 14.88
C ILE A 400 11.51 22.56 16.18
N GLN A 401 11.44 21.42 16.86
CA GLN A 401 12.19 21.21 18.14
C GLN A 401 13.68 20.97 17.95
N GLN A 402 14.14 20.93 16.72
CA GLN A 402 15.55 20.79 16.44
C GLN A 402 16.21 22.17 16.56
N ASN A 403 16.55 22.52 17.80
CA ASN A 403 17.35 23.71 18.05
C ASN A 403 18.64 23.63 17.26
N GLY A 404 18.84 24.58 16.35
CA GLY A 404 20.17 24.84 15.84
C GLY A 404 21.09 25.18 17.01
N PRO A 405 22.40 24.99 16.88
CA PRO A 405 23.37 25.24 17.93
C PRO A 405 23.34 26.68 18.49
N SER A 406 22.68 27.59 17.83
CA SER A 406 22.62 29.04 18.15
C SER A 406 21.29 29.50 18.76
N GLY A 407 20.38 28.59 19.11
CA GLY A 407 19.08 28.95 19.68
C GLY A 407 17.89 28.48 18.84
N PRO A 408 16.67 28.82 19.24
CA PRO A 408 15.46 28.36 18.56
C PRO A 408 15.43 28.90 17.13
N ILE A 409 15.36 28.00 16.16
CA ILE A 409 14.96 28.35 14.80
C ILE A 409 13.50 28.79 14.90
N THR A 410 13.23 30.07 14.59
CA THR A 410 11.86 30.58 14.55
C THR A 410 11.17 29.97 13.33
N ALA A 411 10.57 28.83 13.51
CA ALA A 411 9.93 28.06 12.47
C ALA A 411 8.47 27.79 12.85
N SER A 412 7.58 27.79 11.85
CA SER A 412 6.19 27.35 12.03
C SER A 412 6.12 25.84 11.94
N SER A 413 5.45 25.19 12.88
CA SER A 413 5.11 23.76 12.79
C SER A 413 4.10 23.46 11.69
N GLN A 414 3.45 24.49 11.17
CA GLN A 414 2.35 24.38 10.22
C GLN A 414 2.82 24.52 8.79
N SER A 415 2.32 23.64 7.94
CA SER A 415 2.48 23.65 6.48
C SER A 415 1.15 23.31 5.82
N GLN A 416 0.87 23.93 4.68
CA GLN A 416 -0.35 23.66 3.92
C GLN A 416 -0.11 23.74 2.43
N ALA A 417 -0.90 23.01 1.65
CA ALA A 417 -0.90 23.08 0.20
C ALA A 417 -2.32 22.95 -0.36
N LYS A 418 -2.57 23.64 -1.47
CA LYS A 418 -3.80 23.53 -2.24
C LYS A 418 -3.48 23.09 -3.65
N SER A 419 -4.31 22.21 -4.20
CA SER A 419 -4.20 21.79 -5.59
C SER A 419 -5.56 21.69 -6.25
N LEU A 420 -5.56 21.95 -7.55
CA LEU A 420 -6.71 21.83 -8.45
C LEU A 420 -6.27 20.97 -9.63
N ALA A 421 -7.10 20.03 -10.05
CA ALA A 421 -6.87 19.27 -11.27
C ALA A 421 -8.11 19.21 -12.14
N LEU A 422 -7.89 19.22 -13.46
CA LEU A 422 -8.88 18.97 -14.50
C LEU A 422 -8.36 17.86 -15.38
N TYR A 423 -9.22 16.90 -15.76
CA TYR A 423 -8.82 15.84 -16.66
C TYR A 423 -9.92 15.45 -17.64
N LEU A 424 -9.46 15.00 -18.80
CA LEU A 424 -10.28 14.44 -19.87
C LEU A 424 -9.62 13.16 -20.36
N GLU A 425 -10.43 12.11 -20.54
CA GLU A 425 -10.04 10.87 -21.19
C GLU A 425 -11.17 10.45 -22.12
N ASP A 426 -10.85 10.04 -23.33
CA ASP A 426 -11.85 9.65 -24.33
C ASP A 426 -11.57 8.24 -24.84
N ASN A 427 -12.44 7.28 -24.53
CA ASN A 427 -12.39 5.95 -25.10
C ASN A 427 -13.08 5.99 -26.45
N ILE A 428 -12.29 5.96 -27.52
CA ILE A 428 -12.75 6.06 -28.89
C ILE A 428 -12.74 4.66 -29.52
N GLU A 429 -13.90 4.14 -29.90
CA GLU A 429 -14.03 2.93 -30.68
C GLU A 429 -13.72 3.22 -32.15
N ILE A 430 -12.42 3.13 -32.51
CA ILE A 430 -11.97 3.32 -33.91
C ILE A 430 -12.52 2.23 -34.82
N SER A 431 -12.62 1.00 -34.30
CA SER A 431 -13.30 -0.14 -34.90
C SER A 431 -13.76 -1.10 -33.80
N PRO A 432 -14.63 -2.09 -34.07
CA PRO A 432 -15.07 -3.07 -33.09
C PRO A 432 -13.92 -3.80 -32.37
N SER A 433 -12.73 -3.88 -32.99
CA SER A 433 -11.54 -4.53 -32.43
C SER A 433 -10.48 -3.55 -31.92
N PHE A 434 -10.65 -2.22 -32.10
CA PHE A 434 -9.63 -1.23 -31.75
C PHE A 434 -10.20 -0.06 -30.96
N ILE A 435 -9.79 0.05 -29.70
CA ILE A 435 -10.05 1.22 -28.83
C ILE A 435 -8.77 2.02 -28.67
N LEU A 436 -8.88 3.33 -28.84
CA LEU A 436 -7.83 4.31 -28.58
C LEU A 436 -8.30 5.25 -27.46
N THR A 437 -7.47 5.43 -26.43
CA THR A 437 -7.79 6.27 -25.27
C THR A 437 -6.75 7.37 -25.11
N PRO A 438 -6.89 8.53 -25.79
CA PRO A 438 -6.16 9.73 -25.44
C PRO A 438 -6.65 10.30 -24.11
N GLY A 439 -5.73 10.80 -23.31
CA GLY A 439 -6.00 11.44 -22.03
C GLY A 439 -5.13 12.68 -21.82
N LEU A 440 -5.67 13.65 -21.12
CA LEU A 440 -4.95 14.85 -20.71
C LEU A 440 -5.39 15.27 -19.32
N ARG A 441 -4.43 15.40 -18.41
CA ARG A 441 -4.67 15.95 -17.08
C ARG A 441 -3.84 17.22 -16.88
N PHE A 442 -4.48 18.25 -16.37
CA PHE A 442 -3.86 19.50 -15.94
C PHE A 442 -3.95 19.57 -14.41
N ASP A 443 -2.83 19.84 -13.75
CA ASP A 443 -2.77 20.05 -12.30
C ASP A 443 -2.16 21.42 -12.02
N HIS A 444 -2.78 22.17 -11.12
CA HIS A 444 -2.25 23.41 -10.56
C HIS A 444 -2.03 23.21 -9.07
N HIS A 445 -0.81 23.46 -8.59
CA HIS A 445 -0.44 23.35 -7.18
C HIS A 445 0.09 24.69 -6.67
N GLN A 446 -0.26 25.02 -5.45
CA GLN A 446 0.09 26.29 -4.82
C GLN A 446 1.60 26.57 -4.86
N ASP A 447 2.45 25.56 -4.63
CA ASP A 447 3.89 25.73 -4.44
C ASP A 447 4.69 25.62 -5.76
N PHE A 448 4.44 24.60 -6.58
CA PHE A 448 5.25 24.37 -7.80
C PHE A 448 4.54 24.77 -9.12
N GLY A 449 3.31 25.35 -9.05
CA GLY A 449 2.58 25.86 -10.22
C GLY A 449 1.92 24.75 -11.05
N ASN A 450 2.10 24.77 -12.37
CA ASN A 450 1.33 23.99 -13.33
C ASN A 450 2.04 22.74 -13.80
N ASN A 451 1.31 21.64 -13.97
CA ASN A 451 1.78 20.42 -14.57
C ASN A 451 0.76 19.85 -15.57
N TRP A 452 1.25 19.37 -16.70
CA TRP A 452 0.46 18.69 -17.72
C TRP A 452 0.87 17.23 -17.82
N SER A 453 -0.10 16.33 -17.81
CA SER A 453 0.09 14.87 -17.86
C SER A 453 -0.70 14.30 -19.04
N PRO A 454 -0.14 14.31 -20.27
CA PRO A 454 -0.72 13.61 -21.40
C PRO A 454 -0.56 12.11 -21.26
N SER A 455 -1.55 11.36 -21.75
CA SER A 455 -1.53 9.90 -21.87
C SER A 455 -2.15 9.45 -23.18
N LEU A 456 -1.71 8.30 -23.67
CA LEU A 456 -2.29 7.61 -24.80
C LEU A 456 -2.23 6.12 -24.54
N ASN A 457 -3.40 5.48 -24.49
CA ASN A 457 -3.53 4.03 -24.35
C ASN A 457 -4.24 3.47 -25.59
N ALA A 458 -3.94 2.24 -25.92
CA ALA A 458 -4.57 1.53 -27.03
C ALA A 458 -4.80 0.07 -26.70
N SER A 459 -5.91 -0.49 -27.14
CA SER A 459 -6.26 -1.89 -27.03
C SER A 459 -6.72 -2.41 -28.40
N TYR A 460 -6.05 -3.44 -28.92
CA TYR A 460 -6.36 -4.02 -30.20
C TYR A 460 -6.58 -5.53 -30.09
N GLU A 461 -7.78 -5.98 -30.45
CA GLU A 461 -8.13 -7.40 -30.52
C GLU A 461 -7.67 -7.94 -31.87
N LEU A 462 -6.59 -8.73 -31.86
CA LEU A 462 -6.08 -9.42 -33.05
C LEU A 462 -7.02 -10.56 -33.49
N SER A 463 -7.66 -11.19 -32.54
CA SER A 463 -8.68 -12.24 -32.71
C SER A 463 -9.50 -12.35 -31.42
N SER A 464 -10.50 -13.25 -31.42
CA SER A 464 -11.26 -13.57 -30.19
C SER A 464 -10.40 -13.94 -29.00
N ASP A 465 -9.22 -14.50 -29.22
CA ASP A 465 -8.35 -15.06 -28.20
C ASP A 465 -7.16 -14.16 -27.88
N TRP A 466 -6.77 -13.25 -28.77
CA TRP A 466 -5.56 -12.47 -28.65
C TRP A 466 -5.84 -10.96 -28.62
N THR A 467 -5.33 -10.29 -27.60
CA THR A 467 -5.39 -8.83 -27.47
C THR A 467 -4.00 -8.26 -27.28
N VAL A 468 -3.66 -7.21 -28.01
CA VAL A 468 -2.45 -6.39 -27.81
C VAL A 468 -2.87 -5.09 -27.16
N LYS A 469 -2.17 -4.69 -26.09
CA LYS A 469 -2.40 -3.41 -25.41
C LYS A 469 -1.08 -2.70 -25.22
N GLY A 470 -1.14 -1.36 -25.29
CA GLY A 470 0.04 -0.55 -25.07
C GLY A 470 -0.34 0.86 -24.64
N GLY A 471 0.62 1.56 -24.06
CA GLY A 471 0.37 2.92 -23.62
C GLY A 471 1.65 3.68 -23.30
N ILE A 472 1.52 4.99 -23.33
CA ILE A 472 2.52 5.95 -22.88
C ILE A 472 1.83 7.05 -22.08
N ALA A 473 2.40 7.39 -20.93
CA ALA A 473 1.90 8.51 -20.13
C ALA A 473 3.02 9.26 -19.45
N ARG A 474 2.86 10.56 -19.34
CA ARG A 474 3.64 11.40 -18.44
C ARG A 474 2.90 11.47 -17.11
N VAL A 475 3.54 10.98 -16.06
CA VAL A 475 3.03 11.02 -14.69
C VAL A 475 3.96 11.90 -13.82
N PHE A 476 3.45 12.38 -12.69
CA PHE A 476 4.22 13.25 -11.81
C PHE A 476 3.95 12.94 -10.34
N LYS A 477 4.85 13.45 -9.48
CA LYS A 477 4.66 13.45 -8.04
C LYS A 477 5.04 14.82 -7.48
N THR A 478 4.17 15.38 -6.67
CA THR A 478 4.41 16.65 -5.97
C THR A 478 5.45 16.48 -4.86
N PRO A 479 6.23 17.52 -4.54
CA PRO A 479 6.89 17.61 -3.25
C PRO A 479 5.86 17.45 -2.13
N ASN A 480 6.20 16.75 -1.06
CA ASN A 480 5.33 16.67 0.11
C ASN A 480 5.56 17.88 1.05
N LEU A 481 4.67 18.04 2.04
CA LEU A 481 4.70 19.18 2.95
C LEU A 481 6.00 19.30 3.78
N TYR A 482 6.70 18.19 4.01
CA TYR A 482 8.02 18.22 4.66
C TYR A 482 9.14 18.68 3.70
N GLN A 483 9.06 18.31 2.42
CA GLN A 483 10.08 18.65 1.43
C GLN A 483 9.98 20.10 0.98
N SER A 484 8.76 20.64 0.83
CA SER A 484 8.53 22.01 0.34
C SER A 484 8.59 23.09 1.42
N ASN A 485 8.42 22.75 2.71
CA ASN A 485 8.36 23.75 3.78
C ASN A 485 9.77 24.20 4.23
N ALA A 486 10.15 25.44 3.94
CA ALA A 486 11.41 26.03 4.37
C ALA A 486 11.61 26.08 5.90
N ASN A 487 10.54 25.96 6.67
CA ASN A 487 10.57 25.91 8.14
C ASN A 487 10.79 24.50 8.69
N TYR A 488 10.74 23.48 7.84
CA TYR A 488 11.03 22.12 8.25
C TYR A 488 12.55 21.89 8.32
N TRP A 489 13.03 21.45 9.48
CA TRP A 489 14.43 21.15 9.73
C TRP A 489 14.57 19.75 10.33
N TYR A 490 15.26 18.86 9.62
CA TYR A 490 15.54 17.52 10.07
C TYR A 490 17.01 17.37 10.47
N THR A 491 17.27 16.98 11.72
CA THR A 491 18.63 16.75 12.21
C THR A 491 19.20 15.45 11.64
N THR A 492 20.41 15.54 11.07
CA THR A 492 21.13 14.39 10.55
C THR A 492 22.42 14.12 11.34
N MET A 493 22.40 14.36 12.65
CA MET A 493 23.61 14.25 13.48
C MET A 493 24.45 13.01 13.18
N GLY A 494 25.75 13.20 13.06
CA GLY A 494 26.73 12.16 12.75
C GLY A 494 26.75 11.77 11.26
N ASN A 495 26.31 10.58 10.94
CA ASN A 495 26.40 10.00 9.59
C ASN A 495 25.47 10.63 8.53
N GLY A 496 24.78 11.71 8.87
CA GLY A 496 23.85 12.37 7.97
C GLY A 496 24.43 13.49 7.14
N CYS A 497 25.63 13.95 7.43
CA CYS A 497 26.33 14.93 6.60
C CYS A 497 26.78 14.32 5.27
N PRO A 498 26.91 15.14 4.20
CA PRO A 498 27.62 14.76 3.00
C PRO A 498 29.05 14.30 3.30
N THR A 499 29.63 13.47 2.43
CA THR A 499 31.00 12.96 2.60
C THR A 499 32.00 14.11 2.65
N GLY A 500 32.87 14.10 3.67
CA GLY A 500 33.87 15.14 3.88
C GLY A 500 33.38 16.36 4.67
N VAL A 501 32.12 16.42 5.04
CA VAL A 501 31.55 17.50 5.86
C VAL A 501 31.41 17.05 7.32
N THR A 502 31.96 17.83 8.24
CA THR A 502 31.86 17.58 9.68
C THR A 502 30.50 18.10 10.21
N GLY A 503 29.77 17.25 10.97
CA GLY A 503 28.50 17.62 11.56
C GLY A 503 28.59 18.57 12.77
N PRO A 504 27.46 19.06 13.30
CA PRO A 504 26.10 18.58 12.95
C PRO A 504 25.57 19.17 11.66
N CYS A 505 24.85 18.34 10.87
CA CYS A 505 24.17 18.78 9.65
C CYS A 505 22.65 18.67 9.81
N TYR A 506 21.95 19.56 9.10
CA TYR A 506 20.47 19.58 9.03
C TYR A 506 20.03 19.49 7.57
N ILE A 507 18.85 18.93 7.33
CA ILE A 507 18.16 19.06 6.05
C ILE A 507 17.04 20.05 6.23
N GLN A 508 17.01 21.07 5.38
CA GLN A 508 15.95 22.07 5.35
C GLN A 508 15.01 21.78 4.18
N GLY A 509 13.71 22.02 4.36
CA GLY A 509 12.77 22.01 3.26
C GLY A 509 13.08 23.10 2.23
N ASN A 510 12.74 22.83 0.96
CA ASN A 510 13.01 23.72 -0.16
C ASN A 510 11.70 24.10 -0.88
N PRO A 511 11.24 25.37 -0.78
CA PRO A 511 10.02 25.82 -1.43
C PRO A 511 10.13 25.95 -2.97
N ASN A 512 11.35 25.83 -3.51
CA ASN A 512 11.61 25.96 -4.95
C ASN A 512 11.68 24.60 -5.66
N LEU A 513 11.15 23.53 -5.05
CA LEU A 513 11.13 22.22 -5.67
C LEU A 513 10.10 22.13 -6.79
N ASP A 514 10.51 21.57 -7.91
CA ASP A 514 9.65 21.14 -8.99
C ASP A 514 9.03 19.76 -8.70
N ALA A 515 7.98 19.41 -9.43
CA ALA A 515 7.40 18.06 -9.40
C ALA A 515 8.41 17.03 -9.98
N GLU A 516 8.45 15.85 -9.37
CA GLU A 516 9.10 14.68 -9.97
C GLU A 516 8.30 14.21 -11.18
N ILE A 517 8.96 13.76 -12.25
CA ILE A 517 8.30 13.35 -13.49
C ILE A 517 8.78 11.97 -13.91
N SER A 518 7.84 11.11 -14.31
CA SER A 518 8.14 9.85 -14.97
C SER A 518 7.40 9.75 -16.31
N VAL A 519 8.07 9.25 -17.33
CA VAL A 519 7.43 8.82 -18.59
C VAL A 519 7.32 7.31 -18.56
N ASN A 520 6.10 6.84 -18.36
CA ASN A 520 5.74 5.43 -18.26
C ASN A 520 5.31 4.92 -19.62
N LYS A 521 5.88 3.80 -20.05
CA LYS A 521 5.62 3.13 -21.32
C LYS A 521 5.37 1.67 -21.08
N GLU A 522 4.38 1.10 -21.74
CA GLU A 522 4.17 -0.35 -21.73
C GLU A 522 3.64 -0.86 -23.07
N LEU A 523 3.96 -2.11 -23.33
CA LEU A 523 3.44 -2.88 -24.45
C LEU A 523 3.30 -4.32 -24.01
N GLY A 524 2.15 -4.91 -24.25
CA GLY A 524 1.89 -6.28 -23.84
C GLY A 524 0.86 -6.98 -24.71
N VAL A 525 0.79 -8.28 -24.50
CA VAL A 525 -0.14 -9.18 -25.17
C VAL A 525 -0.86 -10.03 -24.13
N ALA A 526 -2.14 -10.24 -24.33
CA ALA A 526 -2.97 -11.18 -23.59
C ALA A 526 -3.52 -12.25 -24.52
N TRP A 527 -3.63 -13.44 -23.99
CA TRP A 527 -4.24 -14.59 -24.63
C TRP A 527 -5.22 -15.27 -23.68
N ASN A 528 -6.42 -15.57 -24.18
CA ASN A 528 -7.46 -16.32 -23.46
C ASN A 528 -8.17 -17.24 -24.44
N ASN A 529 -8.10 -18.54 -24.21
CA ASN A 529 -8.75 -19.54 -25.10
C ASN A 529 -10.21 -19.81 -24.74
N HIS A 530 -10.78 -19.04 -23.81
CA HIS A 530 -12.15 -19.21 -23.30
C HIS A 530 -12.47 -20.61 -22.70
N GLN A 531 -11.43 -21.41 -22.45
CA GLN A 531 -11.50 -22.74 -21.82
C GLN A 531 -10.65 -22.81 -20.53
N GLY A 532 -10.34 -21.64 -19.95
CA GLY A 532 -9.61 -21.50 -18.69
C GLY A 532 -8.10 -21.32 -18.81
N TRP A 533 -7.52 -21.37 -20.03
CA TRP A 533 -6.15 -20.94 -20.27
C TRP A 533 -6.11 -19.44 -20.49
N GLU A 534 -5.33 -18.76 -19.67
CA GLU A 534 -5.11 -17.32 -19.78
C GLU A 534 -3.63 -17.04 -19.62
N ALA A 535 -3.09 -16.18 -20.45
CA ALA A 535 -1.71 -15.73 -20.34
C ALA A 535 -1.60 -14.24 -20.67
N SER A 536 -0.73 -13.53 -19.97
CA SER A 536 -0.34 -12.19 -20.37
C SER A 536 1.17 -11.98 -20.20
N LEU A 537 1.72 -11.13 -21.03
CA LEU A 537 3.10 -10.67 -20.95
C LEU A 537 3.15 -9.20 -21.28
N THR A 538 3.69 -8.38 -20.38
CA THR A 538 3.84 -6.94 -20.53
C THR A 538 5.28 -6.52 -20.30
N TYR A 539 5.86 -5.87 -21.29
CA TYR A 539 7.09 -5.09 -21.12
C TYR A 539 6.74 -3.69 -20.61
N PHE A 540 7.47 -3.21 -19.62
CA PHE A 540 7.30 -1.86 -19.10
C PHE A 540 8.64 -1.14 -18.94
N ARG A 541 8.61 0.19 -19.11
CA ARG A 541 9.74 1.07 -18.84
C ARG A 541 9.28 2.42 -18.34
N ASN A 542 9.85 2.86 -17.22
CA ASN A 542 9.63 4.14 -16.58
C ASN A 542 10.95 4.92 -16.57
N ASP A 543 10.98 6.05 -17.28
CA ASP A 543 12.11 6.98 -17.30
C ASP A 543 11.81 8.13 -16.34
N TYR A 544 12.51 8.16 -15.22
CA TYR A 544 12.33 9.10 -14.13
C TYR A 544 13.32 10.26 -14.17
N ARG A 545 12.84 11.47 -13.93
CA ARG A 545 13.66 12.69 -13.86
C ARG A 545 13.11 13.66 -12.81
N ASN A 546 13.96 14.61 -12.39
CA ASN A 546 13.67 15.57 -11.32
C ASN A 546 13.30 14.86 -10.01
N LYS A 547 13.87 13.67 -9.75
CA LYS A 547 13.62 12.99 -8.49
C LYS A 547 14.11 13.86 -7.34
N ILE A 548 13.24 14.07 -6.34
CA ILE A 548 13.58 14.84 -5.16
C ILE A 548 14.47 13.98 -4.27
N VAL A 549 15.68 14.46 -4.03
CA VAL A 549 16.68 13.81 -3.18
C VAL A 549 17.25 14.82 -2.20
N ALA A 550 17.75 14.37 -1.06
CA ALA A 550 18.55 15.21 -0.18
C ALA A 550 19.86 15.53 -0.92
N ASP A 551 20.19 16.81 -1.05
CA ASP A 551 21.42 17.24 -1.74
C ASP A 551 22.66 16.85 -0.92
N MET A 552 23.33 15.77 -1.34
CA MET A 552 24.49 15.20 -0.65
C MET A 552 25.83 15.70 -1.23
N ASP A 553 25.81 16.72 -2.11
CA ASP A 553 27.04 17.37 -2.56
C ASP A 553 27.60 18.25 -1.44
N ALA A 554 28.87 18.03 -1.08
CA ALA A 554 29.55 18.84 -0.08
C ALA A 554 29.60 20.33 -0.46
N GLY A 555 29.59 20.63 -1.75
CA GLY A 555 29.54 22.00 -2.29
C GLY A 555 28.20 22.71 -2.11
N ALA A 556 27.12 21.95 -1.93
CA ALA A 556 25.79 22.47 -1.67
C ALA A 556 25.48 22.73 -0.19
N VAL A 557 26.41 22.36 0.71
CA VAL A 557 26.27 22.56 2.15
C VAL A 557 26.54 24.03 2.51
N VAL A 558 25.54 24.64 3.18
CA VAL A 558 25.65 25.97 3.74
C VAL A 558 26.28 25.87 5.14
N ASP A 559 27.47 26.45 5.34
CA ASP A 559 28.16 26.50 6.62
C ASP A 559 27.80 27.78 7.37
N GLN A 560 27.22 27.65 8.56
CA GLN A 560 26.86 28.75 9.45
C GLN A 560 27.83 28.84 10.66
N GLY A 561 28.98 28.19 10.58
CA GLY A 561 30.00 28.13 11.62
C GLY A 561 29.68 27.12 12.72
N THR A 562 28.56 27.28 13.42
CA THR A 562 28.13 26.38 14.51
C THR A 562 27.32 25.23 14.03
N TYR A 563 26.68 25.32 12.87
CA TYR A 563 25.91 24.24 12.23
C TYR A 563 25.99 24.35 10.71
N ARG A 564 25.64 23.23 10.04
CA ARG A 564 25.63 23.13 8.58
C ARG A 564 24.28 22.61 8.15
N TYR A 565 23.79 23.07 6.97
CA TYR A 565 22.58 22.54 6.39
C TYR A 565 22.67 22.39 4.89
N PHE A 566 21.84 21.51 4.36
CA PHE A 566 21.62 21.31 2.93
C PHE A 566 20.12 21.11 2.71
N GLN A 567 19.66 21.19 1.47
CA GLN A 567 18.25 21.18 1.13
C GLN A 567 17.85 19.97 0.29
N TRP A 568 16.59 19.75 0.16
CA TRP A 568 16.05 18.88 -0.88
C TRP A 568 16.25 19.54 -2.24
N ASN A 569 16.54 18.71 -3.30
CA ASN A 569 16.81 19.19 -4.64
C ASN A 569 16.26 18.23 -5.71
N ASN A 570 15.90 18.77 -6.89
CA ASN A 570 15.45 18.03 -8.07
C ASN A 570 16.63 17.58 -8.93
N ALA A 571 17.48 16.71 -8.44
CA ALA A 571 18.70 16.30 -9.13
C ALA A 571 18.66 14.88 -9.71
N GLY A 572 17.77 14.00 -9.20
CA GLY A 572 17.82 12.56 -9.50
C GLY A 572 17.25 12.18 -10.86
N LYS A 573 17.95 11.28 -11.57
CA LYS A 573 17.44 10.56 -12.74
C LYS A 573 17.47 9.05 -12.46
N ALA A 574 16.46 8.33 -12.93
CA ALA A 574 16.39 6.89 -12.72
C ALA A 574 15.73 6.17 -13.90
N VAL A 575 15.93 4.87 -13.96
CA VAL A 575 15.25 3.99 -14.91
C VAL A 575 14.77 2.74 -14.19
N VAL A 576 13.51 2.38 -14.49
CA VAL A 576 12.90 1.13 -14.05
C VAL A 576 12.35 0.43 -15.28
N GLU A 577 12.75 -0.82 -15.52
CA GLU A 577 12.43 -1.55 -16.74
C GLU A 577 12.33 -3.04 -16.46
N GLY A 578 11.37 -3.74 -17.06
CA GLY A 578 11.18 -5.16 -16.83
C GLY A 578 10.03 -5.79 -17.62
N LEU A 579 9.74 -7.03 -17.25
CA LEU A 579 8.63 -7.82 -17.75
C LEU A 579 7.74 -8.24 -16.59
N GLU A 580 6.44 -8.25 -16.79
CA GLU A 580 5.47 -8.81 -15.85
C GLU A 580 4.35 -9.53 -16.61
N GLY A 581 3.67 -10.45 -15.92
CA GLY A 581 2.55 -11.14 -16.51
C GLY A 581 1.96 -12.22 -15.62
N ASN A 582 1.00 -12.92 -16.17
CA ASN A 582 0.33 -14.05 -15.54
C ASN A 582 0.18 -15.23 -16.51
N LEU A 583 -0.01 -16.41 -15.93
CA LEU A 583 -0.33 -17.64 -16.66
C LEU A 583 -1.25 -18.50 -15.80
N ASN A 584 -2.49 -18.68 -16.23
CA ASN A 584 -3.48 -19.54 -15.62
C ASN A 584 -3.63 -20.82 -16.46
N ILE A 585 -3.53 -21.97 -15.80
CA ILE A 585 -3.58 -23.29 -16.42
C ILE A 585 -4.71 -24.09 -15.79
N PRO A 586 -5.77 -24.43 -16.54
CA PRO A 586 -6.81 -25.35 -16.07
C PRO A 586 -6.25 -26.76 -16.05
N LEU A 587 -6.28 -27.43 -14.90
CA LEU A 587 -5.74 -28.79 -14.75
C LEU A 587 -6.84 -29.83 -14.68
N LEU A 588 -7.93 -29.58 -13.93
CA LEU A 588 -9.09 -30.48 -13.77
C LEU A 588 -10.40 -29.69 -13.77
N GLY A 589 -11.45 -30.30 -14.32
CA GLY A 589 -12.77 -29.71 -14.46
C GLY A 589 -12.88 -28.79 -15.67
N SER A 590 -14.10 -28.36 -16.05
CA SER A 590 -14.31 -27.42 -17.15
C SER A 590 -13.65 -26.09 -16.78
N SER A 591 -12.80 -25.57 -17.64
CA SER A 591 -12.06 -24.31 -17.44
C SER A 591 -11.29 -24.25 -16.12
N GLY A 592 -10.86 -25.40 -15.56
CA GLY A 592 -10.12 -25.48 -14.31
C GLY A 592 -10.97 -25.28 -13.06
N SER A 593 -12.29 -25.50 -13.14
CA SER A 593 -13.21 -25.32 -11.99
C SER A 593 -12.89 -26.19 -10.78
N THR A 594 -12.26 -27.36 -10.99
CA THR A 594 -11.84 -28.23 -9.88
C THR A 594 -10.40 -27.98 -9.46
N LEU A 595 -9.47 -27.82 -10.41
CA LEU A 595 -8.06 -27.60 -10.12
C LEU A 595 -7.45 -26.69 -11.18
N LYS A 596 -6.83 -25.60 -10.75
CA LYS A 596 -6.09 -24.67 -11.63
C LYS A 596 -4.75 -24.28 -11.02
N LEU A 597 -3.80 -23.99 -11.88
CA LEU A 597 -2.52 -23.41 -11.50
C LEU A 597 -2.49 -21.96 -11.95
N ILE A 598 -2.35 -21.04 -11.00
CA ILE A 598 -2.29 -19.60 -11.20
C ILE A 598 -0.84 -19.16 -10.98
N ASN A 599 -0.24 -18.50 -11.97
CA ASN A 599 1.12 -17.99 -11.85
C ASN A 599 1.13 -16.50 -12.15
N ASN A 600 1.75 -15.73 -11.28
CA ASN A 600 2.08 -14.33 -11.47
C ASN A 600 3.60 -14.18 -11.47
N PHE A 601 4.16 -13.43 -12.40
CA PHE A 601 5.61 -13.24 -12.46
C PHE A 601 5.98 -11.78 -12.74
N THR A 602 7.15 -11.42 -12.26
CA THR A 602 7.82 -10.15 -12.52
C THR A 602 9.30 -10.41 -12.71
N TRP A 603 9.89 -9.82 -13.72
CA TRP A 603 11.33 -9.81 -13.94
C TRP A 603 11.79 -8.36 -14.14
N MET A 604 12.74 -7.91 -13.30
CA MET A 604 13.28 -6.55 -13.29
C MET A 604 14.59 -6.53 -14.06
N ASP A 605 14.62 -5.86 -15.21
CA ASP A 605 15.87 -5.66 -15.95
C ASP A 605 16.70 -4.53 -15.35
N LYS A 606 16.08 -3.35 -15.17
CA LYS A 606 16.69 -2.17 -14.58
C LYS A 606 15.87 -1.62 -13.42
N ASN A 607 16.52 -1.26 -12.35
CA ASN A 607 15.98 -0.54 -11.22
C ASN A 607 17.11 0.22 -10.53
N HIS A 608 17.52 1.34 -11.12
CA HIS A 608 18.65 2.10 -10.55
C HIS A 608 18.59 3.59 -10.86
N SER A 609 19.21 4.36 -10.00
CA SER A 609 19.57 5.76 -10.28
C SER A 609 20.61 5.81 -11.40
N LYS A 610 20.37 6.67 -12.40
CA LYS A 610 21.35 6.91 -13.49
C LYS A 610 22.57 7.70 -13.03
N ASP A 611 22.42 8.45 -11.93
CA ASP A 611 23.45 9.32 -11.40
C ASP A 611 24.45 8.55 -10.53
N THR A 612 23.98 7.60 -9.74
CA THR A 612 24.80 6.84 -8.78
C THR A 612 24.97 5.36 -9.13
N GLY A 613 24.21 4.83 -10.07
CA GLY A 613 24.16 3.39 -10.38
C GLY A 613 23.51 2.53 -9.27
N GLN A 614 23.11 3.14 -8.14
CA GLN A 614 22.56 2.41 -7.01
C GLN A 614 21.10 1.99 -7.24
N PRO A 615 20.64 0.83 -6.71
CA PRO A 615 19.25 0.43 -6.76
C PRO A 615 18.33 1.51 -6.15
N LEU A 616 17.21 1.81 -6.80
CA LEU A 616 16.17 2.65 -6.21
C LEU A 616 15.56 1.94 -5.01
N SER A 617 15.22 0.66 -5.19
CA SER A 617 14.69 -0.23 -4.15
C SER A 617 15.48 -1.54 -4.14
N VAL A 618 15.73 -2.10 -2.95
CA VAL A 618 16.36 -3.42 -2.79
C VAL A 618 15.27 -4.49 -2.93
N ILE A 619 15.03 -4.90 -4.17
CA ILE A 619 13.99 -5.85 -4.55
C ILE A 619 14.58 -7.06 -5.28
N PRO A 620 13.86 -8.21 -5.34
CA PRO A 620 14.29 -9.37 -6.10
C PRO A 620 14.46 -9.06 -7.59
N LYS A 621 15.47 -9.68 -8.24
CA LYS A 621 15.63 -9.61 -9.71
C LYS A 621 14.41 -10.16 -10.45
N PHE A 622 13.75 -11.17 -9.88
CA PHE A 622 12.47 -11.68 -10.33
C PHE A 622 11.66 -12.24 -9.15
N THR A 623 10.35 -12.28 -9.32
CA THR A 623 9.42 -12.93 -8.40
C THR A 623 8.45 -13.77 -9.21
N ILE A 624 8.22 -15.02 -8.79
CA ILE A 624 7.20 -15.91 -9.37
C ILE A 624 6.31 -16.37 -8.22
N ASN A 625 5.03 -16.04 -8.29
CA ASN A 625 4.01 -16.50 -7.36
C ASN A 625 3.16 -17.56 -8.05
N SER A 626 3.23 -18.80 -7.60
CA SER A 626 2.45 -19.92 -8.12
C SER A 626 1.45 -20.38 -7.05
N THR A 627 0.18 -20.49 -7.42
CA THR A 627 -0.88 -21.02 -6.55
C THR A 627 -1.57 -22.17 -7.27
N LEU A 628 -1.47 -23.35 -6.70
CA LEU A 628 -2.28 -24.51 -7.08
C LEU A 628 -3.59 -24.40 -6.28
N ASP A 629 -4.68 -24.09 -6.96
CA ASP A 629 -5.98 -23.83 -6.37
C ASP A 629 -6.92 -25.01 -6.63
N TRP A 630 -7.31 -25.72 -5.57
CA TRP A 630 -8.05 -26.97 -5.64
C TRP A 630 -9.40 -26.89 -4.93
N HIS A 631 -10.49 -26.96 -5.69
CA HIS A 631 -11.84 -27.20 -5.19
C HIS A 631 -12.07 -28.70 -5.13
N VAL A 632 -11.78 -29.31 -3.98
CA VAL A 632 -11.90 -30.77 -3.78
C VAL A 632 -13.34 -31.22 -3.96
N ASN A 633 -14.29 -30.46 -3.42
CA ASN A 633 -15.74 -30.61 -3.58
C ASN A 633 -16.44 -29.31 -3.14
N GLN A 634 -17.77 -29.31 -3.01
CA GLN A 634 -18.55 -28.14 -2.61
C GLN A 634 -18.24 -27.63 -1.20
N ALA A 635 -17.70 -28.46 -0.31
CA ALA A 635 -17.39 -28.08 1.08
C ALA A 635 -15.89 -27.86 1.32
N TRP A 636 -15.01 -28.47 0.55
CA TRP A 636 -13.56 -28.43 0.77
C TRP A 636 -12.82 -27.73 -0.36
N SER A 637 -11.98 -26.79 0.00
CA SER A 637 -11.00 -26.19 -0.92
C SER A 637 -9.60 -26.15 -0.27
N ALA A 638 -8.57 -26.26 -1.10
CA ALA A 638 -7.19 -26.21 -0.66
C ALA A 638 -6.35 -25.35 -1.61
N GLN A 639 -5.33 -24.69 -1.08
CA GLN A 639 -4.35 -23.95 -1.88
C GLN A 639 -2.94 -24.34 -1.45
N PHE A 640 -2.12 -24.69 -2.43
CA PHE A 640 -0.67 -24.79 -2.24
C PHE A 640 -0.01 -23.62 -2.97
N LYS A 641 0.82 -22.87 -2.25
CA LYS A 641 1.48 -21.66 -2.75
C LYS A 641 2.98 -21.84 -2.78
N ALA A 642 3.62 -21.33 -3.80
CA ALA A 642 5.06 -21.25 -3.92
C ALA A 642 5.45 -19.88 -4.44
N THR A 643 6.23 -19.12 -3.67
CA THR A 643 6.80 -17.85 -4.11
C THR A 643 8.30 -18.00 -4.27
N VAL A 644 8.80 -17.87 -5.50
CA VAL A 644 10.21 -17.87 -5.83
C VAL A 644 10.70 -16.43 -5.91
N TYR A 645 11.63 -16.07 -5.04
CA TYR A 645 12.32 -14.79 -5.06
C TYR A 645 13.68 -14.95 -5.69
N GLY A 646 13.97 -14.16 -6.72
CA GLY A 646 15.30 -14.08 -7.32
C GLY A 646 16.28 -13.37 -6.40
N ARG A 647 17.53 -13.35 -6.81
CA ARG A 647 18.61 -12.67 -6.11
C ARG A 647 18.27 -11.21 -5.83
N GLN A 648 18.55 -10.72 -4.61
CA GLN A 648 18.43 -9.33 -4.20
C GLN A 648 19.81 -8.71 -4.02
N LYS A 649 20.13 -7.76 -4.87
CA LYS A 649 21.41 -7.03 -4.81
C LYS A 649 21.28 -5.85 -3.83
N PRO A 650 22.21 -5.71 -2.89
CA PRO A 650 22.22 -4.58 -1.97
C PRO A 650 22.67 -3.28 -2.64
N ARG A 651 22.50 -2.17 -1.94
CA ARG A 651 23.22 -0.93 -2.24
C ARG A 651 24.67 -1.07 -1.80
N THR A 652 25.59 -0.53 -2.58
CA THR A 652 27.04 -0.52 -2.29
C THR A 652 27.52 0.81 -1.74
N GLN A 653 26.61 1.77 -1.65
CA GLN A 653 26.85 3.10 -1.08
C GLN A 653 25.67 3.51 -0.20
N MET A 654 25.95 4.27 0.85
CA MET A 654 24.95 4.99 1.63
C MET A 654 24.41 6.18 0.85
N ALA A 655 23.32 6.81 1.35
CA ALA A 655 22.73 7.99 0.71
C ALA A 655 23.72 9.18 0.58
N ASN A 656 24.73 9.26 1.43
CA ASN A 656 25.79 10.28 1.39
C ASN A 656 26.99 9.90 0.50
N GLY A 657 26.88 8.85 -0.33
CA GLY A 657 27.96 8.38 -1.20
C GLY A 657 29.05 7.55 -0.49
N THR A 658 29.00 7.41 0.83
CA THR A 658 29.99 6.60 1.58
C THR A 658 29.87 5.13 1.17
N PRO A 659 30.98 4.48 0.76
CA PRO A 659 30.96 3.06 0.44
C PRO A 659 30.52 2.20 1.63
N VAL A 660 29.77 1.15 1.34
CA VAL A 660 29.35 0.14 2.31
C VAL A 660 30.46 -0.90 2.46
N SER A 661 31.00 -1.09 3.67
CA SER A 661 32.17 -1.93 3.91
C SER A 661 31.94 -3.43 3.78
N SER A 662 30.70 -3.90 3.99
CA SER A 662 30.32 -5.29 3.78
C SER A 662 28.95 -5.35 3.12
N VAL A 663 28.89 -6.00 1.98
CA VAL A 663 27.67 -6.07 1.15
C VAL A 663 27.27 -7.53 1.06
N GLU A 664 26.15 -7.87 1.67
CA GLU A 664 25.58 -9.19 1.53
C GLU A 664 24.33 -9.14 0.64
N GLU A 665 24.26 -10.05 -0.32
CA GLU A 665 23.06 -10.24 -1.16
C GLU A 665 22.25 -11.43 -0.65
N ILE A 666 20.94 -11.39 -0.85
CA ILE A 666 20.08 -12.56 -0.64
C ILE A 666 20.04 -13.36 -1.94
N GLY A 667 20.45 -14.63 -1.88
CA GLY A 667 20.37 -15.55 -3.02
C GLY A 667 18.92 -15.91 -3.37
N THR A 668 18.74 -16.56 -4.51
CA THR A 668 17.43 -17.09 -4.93
C THR A 668 16.90 -18.09 -3.92
N HIS A 669 15.63 -17.94 -3.54
CA HIS A 669 14.99 -18.81 -2.56
C HIS A 669 13.49 -18.93 -2.83
N THR A 670 12.87 -19.95 -2.23
CA THR A 670 11.43 -20.22 -2.37
C THR A 670 10.78 -20.32 -1.00
N ILE A 671 9.60 -19.70 -0.88
CA ILE A 671 8.72 -19.81 0.29
C ILE A 671 7.47 -20.57 -0.13
N PHE A 672 7.09 -21.59 0.65
CA PHE A 672 5.90 -22.38 0.40
C PHE A 672 4.84 -22.13 1.46
N GLY A 673 3.57 -22.25 1.08
CA GLY A 673 2.43 -22.16 1.97
C GLY A 673 1.35 -23.18 1.61
N LEU A 674 0.58 -23.60 2.61
CA LEU A 674 -0.56 -24.50 2.45
C LEU A 674 -1.75 -23.93 3.20
N GLY A 675 -2.91 -23.90 2.58
CA GLY A 675 -4.18 -23.51 3.20
C GLY A 675 -5.29 -24.48 2.83
N VAL A 676 -6.17 -24.78 3.78
CA VAL A 676 -7.37 -25.61 3.58
C VAL A 676 -8.54 -24.87 4.19
N ASN A 677 -9.66 -24.82 3.48
CA ASN A 677 -10.91 -24.26 3.95
C ASN A 677 -12.00 -25.33 3.89
N TYR A 678 -12.90 -25.30 4.88
CA TYR A 678 -14.03 -26.19 5.01
C TYR A 678 -15.31 -25.39 5.29
N ASP A 679 -16.28 -25.45 4.38
CA ASP A 679 -17.61 -24.92 4.56
C ASP A 679 -18.45 -25.93 5.37
N VAL A 680 -18.45 -25.75 6.70
CA VAL A 680 -19.21 -26.61 7.63
C VAL A 680 -20.70 -26.54 7.33
N SER A 681 -21.18 -25.37 6.95
CA SER A 681 -22.53 -25.09 6.51
C SER A 681 -22.52 -23.84 5.62
N LYS A 682 -23.66 -23.44 5.07
CA LYS A 682 -23.81 -22.17 4.33
C LYS A 682 -23.43 -20.93 5.15
N ASN A 683 -23.46 -21.06 6.48
CA ASN A 683 -23.30 -19.98 7.43
C ASN A 683 -21.99 -20.06 8.24
N LEU A 684 -21.22 -21.13 8.10
CA LEU A 684 -19.99 -21.33 8.87
C LEU A 684 -18.89 -21.90 7.98
N ARG A 685 -17.84 -21.12 7.80
CA ARG A 685 -16.58 -21.53 7.15
C ARG A 685 -15.46 -21.57 8.19
N VAL A 686 -14.64 -22.59 8.15
CA VAL A 686 -13.41 -22.69 8.94
C VAL A 686 -12.23 -22.92 8.00
N GLY A 687 -11.07 -22.36 8.36
CA GLY A 687 -9.85 -22.50 7.58
C GLY A 687 -8.65 -22.77 8.49
N ALA A 688 -7.67 -23.49 7.98
CA ALA A 688 -6.39 -23.71 8.63
C ALA A 688 -5.27 -23.73 7.59
N GLY A 689 -4.05 -23.39 8.01
CA GLY A 689 -2.93 -23.47 7.09
C GLY A 689 -1.58 -23.22 7.75
N ILE A 690 -0.56 -23.29 6.90
CA ILE A 690 0.83 -23.12 7.26
C ILE A 690 1.46 -22.12 6.31
N ASN A 691 1.95 -21.02 6.83
CA ASN A 691 2.79 -20.07 6.11
C ASN A 691 4.25 -20.50 6.24
N ASN A 692 5.04 -20.33 5.18
CA ASN A 692 6.46 -20.68 5.14
C ASN A 692 6.72 -22.15 5.61
N LEU A 693 6.12 -23.10 4.91
CA LEU A 693 6.10 -24.54 5.24
C LEU A 693 7.50 -25.14 5.51
N LEU A 694 8.54 -24.63 4.83
CA LEU A 694 9.93 -25.13 5.00
C LEU A 694 10.76 -24.31 5.99
N ASP A 695 10.13 -23.40 6.72
CA ASP A 695 10.77 -22.57 7.75
C ASP A 695 12.00 -21.77 7.25
N LYS A 696 11.90 -21.19 6.07
CA LYS A 696 12.99 -20.42 5.47
C LYS A 696 13.01 -19.00 6.04
N GLN A 697 13.86 -18.76 7.03
CA GLN A 697 14.03 -17.46 7.65
C GLN A 697 15.20 -16.67 7.03
N PHE A 698 15.02 -15.34 6.95
CA PHE A 698 16.09 -14.38 6.73
C PHE A 698 15.97 -13.29 7.78
N LEU A 699 16.98 -13.17 8.60
CA LEU A 699 17.02 -12.18 9.68
C LEU A 699 17.67 -10.89 9.20
N ARG A 700 17.12 -9.76 9.62
CA ARG A 700 17.68 -8.43 9.37
C ARG A 700 19.06 -8.32 10.00
N LYS A 701 20.01 -7.76 9.27
CA LYS A 701 21.37 -7.53 9.73
C LYS A 701 21.67 -6.04 9.85
N GLY A 702 22.30 -5.66 10.94
CA GLY A 702 22.75 -4.30 11.18
C GLY A 702 21.71 -3.37 11.76
N LYS A 703 22.18 -2.40 12.55
CA LYS A 703 21.38 -1.32 13.16
C LYS A 703 20.94 -0.32 12.10
N GLN A 704 19.91 0.46 12.40
CA GLN A 704 19.53 1.56 11.56
C GLN A 704 20.73 2.51 11.31
N GLY A 705 20.97 2.83 10.03
CA GLY A 705 22.13 3.64 9.61
C GLY A 705 23.45 2.89 9.43
N SER A 706 23.51 1.61 9.76
CA SER A 706 24.63 0.74 9.40
C SER A 706 24.37 0.06 8.05
N SER A 707 25.43 -0.39 7.39
CA SER A 707 25.32 -1.11 6.12
C SER A 707 24.80 -2.52 6.36
N ALA A 708 23.58 -2.78 5.96
CA ALA A 708 22.93 -4.08 6.15
C ALA A 708 22.87 -4.96 4.90
N GLY A 709 23.36 -4.49 3.78
CA GLY A 709 23.25 -5.22 2.52
C GLY A 709 21.80 -5.39 2.08
N ALA A 710 21.43 -6.58 1.60
CA ALA A 710 20.06 -6.93 1.22
C ALA A 710 19.20 -7.43 2.40
N TYR A 711 19.80 -7.74 3.55
CA TYR A 711 19.09 -8.21 4.74
C TYR A 711 18.46 -7.03 5.51
N THR A 712 17.49 -6.38 4.88
CA THR A 712 16.84 -5.16 5.39
C THR A 712 15.55 -5.44 6.15
N TYR A 713 15.11 -6.70 6.19
CA TYR A 713 13.84 -7.12 6.76
C TYR A 713 13.91 -8.56 7.29
N ASN A 714 13.21 -8.82 8.43
CA ASN A 714 13.01 -10.19 8.89
C ASN A 714 11.95 -10.89 8.04
N GLN A 715 12.34 -11.93 7.31
CA GLN A 715 11.38 -12.85 6.70
C GLN A 715 10.86 -13.79 7.80
N PRO A 716 9.55 -13.81 8.08
CA PRO A 716 8.98 -14.69 9.10
C PRO A 716 9.25 -16.17 8.82
N GLY A 717 9.46 -16.94 9.87
CA GLY A 717 9.56 -18.40 9.85
C GLY A 717 8.21 -19.08 9.62
N ARG A 718 8.16 -20.38 9.92
CA ARG A 718 6.93 -21.18 9.83
C ARG A 718 5.90 -20.68 10.84
N ALA A 719 4.67 -20.49 10.37
CA ALA A 719 3.56 -20.11 11.24
C ALA A 719 2.28 -20.87 10.85
N TYR A 720 1.54 -21.31 11.88
CA TYR A 720 0.26 -21.99 11.74
C TYR A 720 -0.87 -20.99 11.95
N TYR A 721 -1.90 -21.02 11.11
CA TYR A 721 -3.06 -20.17 11.30
C TYR A 721 -4.37 -20.96 11.31
N LEU A 722 -5.33 -20.40 12.01
CA LEU A 722 -6.72 -20.84 12.06
C LEU A 722 -7.63 -19.64 11.81
N THR A 723 -8.72 -19.87 11.07
CA THR A 723 -9.76 -18.86 10.86
C THR A 723 -11.13 -19.50 10.96
N ALA A 724 -12.10 -18.73 11.42
CA ALA A 724 -13.51 -19.13 11.43
C ALA A 724 -14.37 -17.91 11.12
N THR A 725 -15.30 -18.06 10.16
CA THR A 725 -16.27 -17.02 9.80
C THR A 725 -17.67 -17.59 9.93
N ALA A 726 -18.47 -16.99 10.83
CA ALA A 726 -19.90 -17.26 10.96
C ALA A 726 -20.67 -16.10 10.33
N SER A 727 -21.66 -16.42 9.47
CA SER A 727 -22.48 -15.44 8.75
C SER A 727 -23.97 -15.80 8.82
N PHE A 728 -24.86 -14.81 8.62
CA PHE A 728 -26.31 -14.99 8.58
C PHE A 728 -26.95 -14.06 7.55
#